data_9ddc590c6e8404dc9647d8514300cd64
#
_entry.id   9ddc590c6e8404dc9647d8514300cd64
#
_cell.length_a   1.000
_cell.length_b   1.000
_cell.length_c   1.000
_cell.angle_alpha   90.00
_cell.angle_beta   90.00
_cell.angle_gamma   90.00
#
_symmetry.space_group_name_H-M   'P 1'
#
loop_
_entity.id
_entity.type
_entity.pdbx_description
1 polymer ?
#
loop_
_entity_poly.entity_id
_entity_poly.type
_entity_poly.pdbx_seq_one_letter_code
_entity_poly.pdbx_strand_id
1 'polypeptide(L)'
;KTLPPDMGDKLPNLVQLGLSRNMFEGAIPASLGRSSGLQILDLSFNNFAGQVPSTFGNLSELSRLNLQSNKLVASGSESWKFLDALGNCSSLQLLSLRENQLQGIIPDSIGNLSPDIWQIFLDGNQLWGDVPHSIGNLHGLNSLGLSANSLTGRIEWIANMTELQGLLIGSNSFSGPIPSSIGNLISLNQLYLGVNEFEGFLPPSLGNLSELSILDLGYNKLQGNISLVGNFKQLVNLSLSSNKFSGEIPDSLGQCQQLINLTMDRNFLTGEIPISLGNLVGLNLLDLSHNNLSGTIPTTLTALQSLRRLDLSFNKLQGPVPQNGVFGNASAVSLDGNLGLCGGVRDLQMLSCTAIPQKVGRRYNLIKVLIPIFGFMSLILLVYFLVLLVNKMSRKTYSPETAFGAHFPKVSYSDLAQATTNFSETNLVGRGSYGSVYRGKLKESELVVAVKVFDLEMPGAERSFLSECEALRSIQHRNLLPIITACSTVDNSGNVFKALVYEFMPNGNLDTWLHDKGDGKSTKHLGLNQRISIAVNLADALDYLHHDCGRPTIHCDLKPSNILLNDDMTAVLGDFGIARFYLDSISSSTCSSSSIGIKGTIGYIAPEYAGGGRPSTYGDVYSFGIVLLEMMTGKRPTDPVFKEGVNIINFVQSNLPHQVFAAIDHHLLEECGDLSEASMVSENAIYQCLVSLLRVALSCSCPLPNERLNMKQVATKIHEIKTSYLAWKTKK
;
A
#
# COMPACT_ATOMS: atom_id res chain seq x y z
N LYS A 1 -5.23 0.45 -36.82
CA LYS A 1 -5.17 1.21 -38.10
C LYS A 1 -4.90 2.68 -37.80
N THR A 2 -4.06 3.33 -38.61
CA THR A 2 -3.76 4.77 -38.51
C THR A 2 -4.77 5.61 -39.29
N LEU A 3 -4.98 6.85 -38.86
CA LEU A 3 -5.70 7.85 -39.65
C LEU A 3 -4.81 8.37 -40.78
N PRO A 4 -5.40 8.71 -41.96
CA PRO A 4 -4.66 9.34 -43.04
C PRO A 4 -4.04 10.67 -42.60
N PRO A 5 -2.74 10.95 -42.85
CA PRO A 5 -2.09 12.17 -42.39
C PRO A 5 -2.66 13.45 -43.01
N ASP A 6 -3.31 13.34 -44.14
CA ASP A 6 -3.99 14.43 -44.92
C ASP A 6 -5.51 14.46 -44.71
N MET A 7 -6.02 13.85 -43.63
CA MET A 7 -7.45 13.70 -43.39
C MET A 7 -8.20 15.06 -43.34
N GLY A 8 -7.62 16.03 -42.64
CA GLY A 8 -8.24 17.36 -42.55
C GLY A 8 -8.24 18.11 -43.89
N ASP A 9 -7.22 17.88 -44.75
CA ASP A 9 -7.19 18.47 -46.09
C ASP A 9 -8.27 17.92 -46.98
N LYS A 10 -8.61 16.64 -46.83
CA LYS A 10 -9.66 15.96 -47.60
C LYS A 10 -11.06 16.22 -47.08
N LEU A 11 -11.17 16.67 -45.83
CA LEU A 11 -12.44 16.90 -45.14
C LEU A 11 -12.51 18.34 -44.56
N PRO A 12 -12.36 19.40 -45.38
CA PRO A 12 -12.28 20.78 -44.90
C PRO A 12 -13.58 21.25 -44.20
N ASN A 13 -14.72 20.67 -44.54
CA ASN A 13 -16.02 21.00 -43.99
C ASN A 13 -16.46 20.04 -42.85
N LEU A 14 -15.52 19.30 -42.27
CA LEU A 14 -15.81 18.39 -41.17
C LEU A 14 -16.25 19.17 -39.94
N VAL A 15 -17.45 18.88 -39.44
CA VAL A 15 -18.03 19.54 -38.24
C VAL A 15 -17.85 18.63 -37.00
N GLN A 16 -17.98 17.33 -37.17
CA GLN A 16 -17.86 16.37 -36.08
C GLN A 16 -17.08 15.13 -36.50
N LEU A 17 -16.17 14.70 -35.66
CA LEU A 17 -15.44 13.45 -35.85
C LEU A 17 -15.50 12.63 -34.55
N GLY A 18 -16.28 11.55 -34.57
CA GLY A 18 -16.39 10.59 -33.46
C GLY A 18 -15.80 9.24 -33.84
N LEU A 19 -14.67 8.89 -33.25
CA LEU A 19 -13.96 7.60 -33.45
C LEU A 19 -13.75 6.85 -32.14
N SER A 20 -14.49 7.23 -31.11
CA SER A 20 -14.37 6.66 -29.76
C SER A 20 -14.54 5.14 -29.74
N ARG A 21 -13.83 4.46 -28.79
CA ARG A 21 -13.90 3.03 -28.55
C ARG A 21 -13.57 2.17 -29.78
N ASN A 22 -12.38 2.42 -30.36
CA ASN A 22 -11.84 1.68 -31.49
C ASN A 22 -10.39 1.23 -31.20
N MET A 23 -9.73 0.73 -32.24
CA MET A 23 -8.31 0.32 -32.19
C MET A 23 -7.45 1.17 -33.13
N PHE A 24 -7.74 2.46 -33.24
CA PHE A 24 -6.87 3.37 -33.99
C PHE A 24 -5.57 3.58 -33.25
N GLU A 25 -4.46 3.72 -34.00
CA GLU A 25 -3.11 3.82 -33.50
C GLU A 25 -2.29 4.86 -34.26
N GLY A 26 -1.10 5.18 -33.80
CA GLY A 26 -0.22 6.18 -34.42
C GLY A 26 -0.58 7.59 -33.97
N ALA A 27 0.01 8.59 -34.63
CA ALA A 27 -0.18 9.97 -34.29
C ALA A 27 -1.53 10.50 -34.78
N ILE A 28 -2.11 11.45 -34.03
CA ILE A 28 -3.28 12.22 -34.48
C ILE A 28 -2.84 13.16 -35.61
N PRO A 29 -3.52 13.14 -36.77
CA PRO A 29 -3.11 13.96 -37.91
C PRO A 29 -3.20 15.46 -37.62
N ALA A 30 -2.09 16.18 -37.75
CA ALA A 30 -2.08 17.65 -37.61
C ALA A 30 -2.94 18.38 -38.65
N SER A 31 -3.22 17.71 -39.79
CA SER A 31 -4.13 18.25 -40.83
C SER A 31 -5.56 18.47 -40.32
N LEU A 32 -6.02 17.75 -39.29
CA LEU A 32 -7.35 18.00 -38.70
C LEU A 32 -7.52 19.43 -38.23
N GLY A 33 -6.43 20.12 -37.83
CA GLY A 33 -6.45 21.55 -37.51
C GLY A 33 -6.74 22.48 -38.70
N ARG A 34 -6.89 21.94 -39.91
CA ARG A 34 -7.32 22.70 -41.11
C ARG A 34 -8.81 22.57 -41.41
N SER A 35 -9.52 21.70 -40.73
CA SER A 35 -10.99 21.62 -40.80
C SER A 35 -11.63 22.67 -39.89
N SER A 36 -11.61 23.94 -40.29
CA SER A 36 -11.94 25.11 -39.45
C SER A 36 -13.36 25.08 -38.83
N GLY A 37 -14.31 24.36 -39.43
CA GLY A 37 -15.65 24.16 -38.89
C GLY A 37 -15.81 23.02 -37.89
N LEU A 38 -14.70 22.38 -37.46
CA LEU A 38 -14.74 21.25 -36.56
C LEU A 38 -15.13 21.71 -35.14
N GLN A 39 -16.29 21.23 -34.66
CA GLN A 39 -16.86 21.56 -33.36
C GLN A 39 -16.64 20.43 -32.32
N ILE A 40 -16.73 19.19 -32.75
CA ILE A 40 -16.60 18.04 -31.85
C ILE A 40 -15.54 17.08 -32.41
N LEU A 41 -14.51 16.82 -31.59
CA LEU A 41 -13.46 15.82 -31.85
C LEU A 41 -13.41 14.84 -30.69
N ASP A 42 -13.91 13.63 -30.93
CA ASP A 42 -13.85 12.53 -29.94
C ASP A 42 -13.06 11.35 -30.51
N LEU A 43 -11.82 11.20 -30.03
CA LEU A 43 -10.90 10.11 -30.35
C LEU A 43 -10.66 9.20 -29.14
N SER A 44 -11.48 9.28 -28.11
CA SER A 44 -11.30 8.57 -26.84
C SER A 44 -11.30 7.05 -27.00
N PHE A 45 -10.70 6.35 -26.03
CA PHE A 45 -10.62 4.89 -25.97
C PHE A 45 -10.06 4.28 -27.26
N ASN A 46 -8.83 4.66 -27.61
CA ASN A 46 -8.06 4.15 -28.75
C ASN A 46 -6.59 3.91 -28.35
N ASN A 47 -5.71 3.72 -29.31
CA ASN A 47 -4.27 3.57 -29.12
C ASN A 47 -3.48 4.72 -29.79
N PHE A 48 -4.07 5.90 -29.92
CA PHE A 48 -3.36 7.06 -30.46
C PHE A 48 -2.16 7.40 -29.58
N ALA A 49 -1.02 7.71 -30.22
CA ALA A 49 0.25 7.98 -29.55
C ALA A 49 0.92 9.24 -30.12
N GLY A 50 2.00 9.69 -29.47
CA GLY A 50 2.67 10.94 -29.84
C GLY A 50 2.00 12.16 -29.21
N GLN A 51 2.31 13.34 -29.74
CA GLN A 51 1.85 14.62 -29.17
C GLN A 51 0.47 15.02 -29.70
N VAL A 52 -0.28 15.79 -28.90
CA VAL A 52 -1.48 16.48 -29.37
C VAL A 52 -1.06 17.58 -30.35
N PRO A 53 -1.65 17.65 -31.56
CA PRO A 53 -1.25 18.65 -32.53
C PRO A 53 -1.55 20.09 -32.09
N SER A 54 -0.56 20.97 -32.08
CA SER A 54 -0.75 22.40 -31.79
C SER A 54 -1.60 23.12 -32.86
N THR A 55 -1.75 22.53 -34.05
CA THR A 55 -2.67 23.04 -35.09
C THR A 55 -4.13 23.02 -34.67
N PHE A 56 -4.51 22.35 -33.59
CA PHE A 56 -5.86 22.40 -33.05
C PHE A 56 -6.24 23.80 -32.56
N GLY A 57 -5.27 24.67 -32.25
CA GLY A 57 -5.53 26.08 -31.98
C GLY A 57 -6.09 26.88 -33.15
N ASN A 58 -6.16 26.31 -34.38
CA ASN A 58 -6.83 26.93 -35.52
C ASN A 58 -8.32 26.62 -35.59
N LEU A 59 -8.82 25.77 -34.69
CA LEU A 59 -10.22 25.32 -34.66
C LEU A 59 -11.06 26.24 -33.77
N SER A 60 -11.37 27.45 -34.23
CA SER A 60 -12.12 28.45 -33.42
C SER A 60 -13.51 27.98 -32.98
N GLU A 61 -14.12 27.09 -33.75
CA GLU A 61 -15.46 26.53 -33.47
C GLU A 61 -15.41 25.28 -32.56
N LEU A 62 -14.20 24.80 -32.19
CA LEU A 62 -14.05 23.60 -31.38
C LEU A 62 -14.67 23.79 -30.00
N SER A 63 -15.74 23.06 -29.72
CA SER A 63 -16.42 23.07 -28.44
C SER A 63 -16.06 21.87 -27.54
N ARG A 64 -15.77 20.73 -28.16
CA ARG A 64 -15.44 19.52 -27.41
C ARG A 64 -14.21 18.81 -27.97
N LEU A 65 -13.17 18.65 -27.13
CA LEU A 65 -11.99 17.89 -27.43
C LEU A 65 -11.87 16.74 -26.42
N ASN A 66 -12.18 15.52 -26.85
CA ASN A 66 -12.09 14.32 -26.03
C ASN A 66 -11.04 13.36 -26.60
N LEU A 67 -9.91 13.28 -25.92
CA LEU A 67 -8.78 12.41 -26.25
C LEU A 67 -8.50 11.37 -25.14
N GLN A 68 -9.45 11.14 -24.25
CA GLN A 68 -9.33 10.26 -23.09
C GLN A 68 -8.91 8.85 -23.49
N SER A 69 -8.18 8.16 -22.59
CA SER A 69 -7.81 6.74 -22.72
C SER A 69 -7.11 6.43 -24.04
N ASN A 70 -5.95 7.05 -24.22
CA ASN A 70 -5.03 6.87 -25.33
C ASN A 70 -3.58 6.72 -24.79
N LYS A 71 -2.59 6.86 -25.67
CA LYS A 71 -1.14 6.79 -25.35
C LYS A 71 -0.45 8.10 -25.69
N LEU A 72 -1.16 9.24 -25.59
CA LEU A 72 -0.64 10.55 -25.93
C LEU A 72 0.41 10.98 -24.89
N VAL A 73 1.45 11.62 -25.37
CA VAL A 73 2.58 12.07 -24.54
C VAL A 73 2.75 13.58 -24.62
N ALA A 74 3.13 14.18 -23.51
CA ALA A 74 3.72 15.51 -23.43
C ALA A 74 4.80 15.47 -22.37
N SER A 75 5.99 15.95 -22.68
CA SER A 75 7.13 16.02 -21.76
C SER A 75 7.97 17.26 -22.10
N GLY A 76 8.08 18.19 -21.15
CA GLY A 76 8.73 19.47 -21.37
C GLY A 76 7.88 20.50 -22.13
N SER A 77 8.29 21.78 -22.09
CA SER A 77 7.50 22.94 -22.52
C SER A 77 7.06 22.89 -23.99
N GLU A 78 7.91 22.37 -24.89
CA GLU A 78 7.57 22.29 -26.33
C GLU A 78 6.36 21.40 -26.61
N SER A 79 6.24 20.29 -25.92
CA SER A 79 5.16 19.33 -26.13
C SER A 79 3.83 19.80 -25.49
N TRP A 80 3.87 20.79 -24.61
CA TRP A 80 2.69 21.45 -24.05
C TRP A 80 2.16 22.64 -24.87
N LYS A 81 2.85 23.05 -25.97
CA LYS A 81 2.41 24.15 -26.85
C LYS A 81 1.02 23.96 -27.45
N PHE A 82 0.50 22.74 -27.49
CA PHE A 82 -0.87 22.52 -27.89
C PHE A 82 -1.87 23.16 -26.91
N LEU A 83 -1.56 23.21 -25.62
CA LEU A 83 -2.42 23.83 -24.62
C LEU A 83 -2.45 25.35 -24.79
N ASP A 84 -1.27 25.96 -25.06
CA ASP A 84 -1.20 27.37 -25.40
C ASP A 84 -2.05 27.69 -26.65
N ALA A 85 -1.96 26.82 -27.67
CA ALA A 85 -2.70 26.97 -28.91
C ALA A 85 -4.21 26.82 -28.71
N LEU A 86 -4.66 25.91 -27.82
CA LEU A 86 -6.08 25.74 -27.47
C LEU A 86 -6.71 27.00 -26.84
N GLY A 87 -5.91 27.92 -26.30
CA GLY A 87 -6.38 29.23 -25.88
C GLY A 87 -7.02 30.04 -27.00
N ASN A 88 -6.76 29.74 -28.28
CA ASN A 88 -7.41 30.35 -29.44
C ASN A 88 -8.79 29.74 -29.76
N CYS A 89 -9.13 28.59 -29.19
CA CYS A 89 -10.42 27.94 -29.38
C CYS A 89 -11.46 28.59 -28.46
N SER A 90 -11.99 29.75 -28.83
CA SER A 90 -12.88 30.56 -27.99
C SER A 90 -14.21 29.88 -27.60
N SER A 91 -14.62 28.86 -28.34
CA SER A 91 -15.84 28.09 -28.08
C SER A 91 -15.59 26.81 -27.27
N LEU A 92 -14.35 26.57 -26.80
CA LEU A 92 -14.01 25.31 -26.12
C LEU A 92 -14.73 25.20 -24.76
N GLN A 93 -15.55 24.18 -24.62
CA GLN A 93 -16.38 23.88 -23.46
C GLN A 93 -15.88 22.68 -22.66
N LEU A 94 -15.34 21.65 -23.33
CA LEU A 94 -14.84 20.44 -22.72
C LEU A 94 -13.46 20.09 -23.27
N LEU A 95 -12.52 19.89 -22.33
CA LEU A 95 -11.21 19.34 -22.62
C LEU A 95 -10.99 18.08 -21.79
N SER A 96 -10.90 16.91 -22.42
CA SER A 96 -10.57 15.66 -21.75
C SER A 96 -9.31 15.04 -22.34
N LEU A 97 -8.27 14.98 -21.51
CA LEU A 97 -6.98 14.33 -21.77
C LEU A 97 -6.73 13.19 -20.76
N ARG A 98 -7.80 12.74 -20.10
CA ARG A 98 -7.78 11.72 -19.05
C ARG A 98 -7.14 10.44 -19.56
N GLU A 99 -6.44 9.70 -18.64
CA GLU A 99 -5.87 8.39 -18.93
C GLU A 99 -4.98 8.38 -20.18
N ASN A 100 -3.94 9.23 -20.16
CA ASN A 100 -2.89 9.29 -21.16
C ASN A 100 -1.51 9.17 -20.49
N GLN A 101 -0.46 9.55 -21.19
CA GLN A 101 0.93 9.51 -20.71
C GLN A 101 1.55 10.92 -20.65
N LEU A 102 0.71 11.93 -20.34
CA LEU A 102 1.16 13.30 -20.21
C LEU A 102 2.03 13.47 -18.97
N GLN A 103 3.19 14.09 -19.12
CA GLN A 103 4.19 14.29 -18.08
C GLN A 103 4.53 15.77 -17.93
N GLY A 104 5.07 16.13 -16.78
CA GLY A 104 5.56 17.48 -16.53
C GLY A 104 4.60 18.32 -15.69
N ILE A 105 4.91 19.60 -15.63
CA ILE A 105 4.13 20.61 -14.90
C ILE A 105 2.99 21.09 -15.79
N ILE A 106 1.80 21.28 -15.22
CA ILE A 106 0.67 21.91 -15.92
C ILE A 106 1.07 23.37 -16.22
N PRO A 107 1.07 23.80 -17.51
CA PRO A 107 1.47 25.17 -17.85
C PRO A 107 0.48 26.22 -17.36
N ASP A 108 0.97 27.42 -17.08
CA ASP A 108 0.13 28.58 -16.71
C ASP A 108 -0.92 28.94 -17.77
N SER A 109 -0.66 28.59 -19.03
CA SER A 109 -1.60 28.79 -20.14
C SER A 109 -2.93 28.04 -19.99
N ILE A 110 -3.03 27.08 -19.09
CA ILE A 110 -4.34 26.43 -18.76
C ILE A 110 -5.38 27.47 -18.34
N GLY A 111 -4.98 28.53 -17.64
CA GLY A 111 -5.85 29.63 -17.24
C GLY A 111 -6.31 30.55 -18.39
N ASN A 112 -5.72 30.37 -19.60
CA ASN A 112 -6.05 31.15 -20.80
C ASN A 112 -6.99 30.37 -21.75
N LEU A 113 -7.48 29.21 -21.35
CA LEU A 113 -8.48 28.48 -22.12
C LEU A 113 -9.78 29.30 -22.22
N SER A 114 -10.65 28.89 -23.16
CA SER A 114 -11.93 29.56 -23.42
C SER A 114 -12.67 29.95 -22.13
N PRO A 115 -13.25 31.13 -22.04
CA PRO A 115 -14.13 31.52 -20.92
C PRO A 115 -15.40 30.64 -20.81
N ASP A 116 -15.76 29.97 -21.91
CA ASP A 116 -16.93 29.07 -21.97
C ASP A 116 -16.59 27.65 -21.48
N ILE A 117 -15.31 27.41 -21.06
CA ILE A 117 -14.90 26.07 -20.60
C ILE A 117 -15.55 25.75 -19.25
N TRP A 118 -16.24 24.62 -19.20
CA TRP A 118 -16.91 24.17 -17.99
C TRP A 118 -16.46 22.79 -17.50
N GLN A 119 -15.67 22.06 -18.33
CA GLN A 119 -15.08 20.79 -17.90
C GLN A 119 -13.63 20.64 -18.37
N ILE A 120 -12.74 20.31 -17.43
CA ILE A 120 -11.33 19.91 -17.68
C ILE A 120 -11.05 18.62 -16.96
N PHE A 121 -10.56 17.61 -17.70
CA PHE A 121 -10.15 16.33 -17.16
C PHE A 121 -8.73 15.97 -17.60
N LEU A 122 -7.81 15.94 -16.63
CA LEU A 122 -6.41 15.54 -16.77
C LEU A 122 -6.06 14.32 -15.89
N ASP A 123 -7.07 13.66 -15.33
CA ASP A 123 -6.90 12.51 -14.42
C ASP A 123 -6.10 11.38 -15.08
N GLY A 124 -5.42 10.57 -14.26
CA GLY A 124 -4.76 9.37 -14.74
C GLY A 124 -3.62 9.65 -15.73
N ASN A 125 -2.81 10.65 -15.44
CA ASN A 125 -1.60 11.00 -16.19
C ASN A 125 -0.35 10.90 -15.29
N GLN A 126 0.77 11.46 -15.72
CA GLN A 126 2.04 11.48 -15.00
C GLN A 126 2.46 12.93 -14.68
N LEU A 127 1.47 13.79 -14.40
CA LEU A 127 1.68 15.21 -14.10
C LEU A 127 2.26 15.36 -12.70
N TRP A 128 3.19 16.30 -12.52
CA TRP A 128 3.85 16.58 -11.25
C TRP A 128 4.03 18.09 -11.04
N GLY A 129 4.44 18.48 -9.84
CA GLY A 129 4.57 19.87 -9.45
C GLY A 129 3.23 20.50 -9.05
N ASP A 130 3.24 21.80 -8.81
CA ASP A 130 2.08 22.52 -8.33
C ASP A 130 1.09 22.83 -9.47
N VAL A 131 -0.19 22.87 -9.14
CA VAL A 131 -1.23 23.35 -10.05
C VAL A 131 -1.10 24.88 -10.16
N PRO A 132 -1.00 25.44 -11.38
CA PRO A 132 -0.79 26.86 -11.55
C PRO A 132 -1.99 27.67 -11.06
N HIS A 133 -1.73 28.78 -10.38
CA HIS A 133 -2.79 29.66 -9.87
C HIS A 133 -3.72 30.22 -10.95
N SER A 134 -3.23 30.32 -12.18
CA SER A 134 -4.00 30.76 -13.36
C SER A 134 -5.26 29.92 -13.63
N ILE A 135 -5.28 28.64 -13.21
CA ILE A 135 -6.47 27.78 -13.35
C ILE A 135 -7.68 28.39 -12.62
N GLY A 136 -7.45 29.14 -11.53
CA GLY A 136 -8.48 29.87 -10.80
C GLY A 136 -9.15 31.00 -11.59
N ASN A 137 -8.64 31.38 -12.77
CA ASN A 137 -9.27 32.35 -13.68
C ASN A 137 -10.45 31.74 -14.47
N LEU A 138 -10.58 30.42 -14.47
CA LEU A 138 -11.65 29.70 -15.16
C LEU A 138 -12.92 29.66 -14.28
N HIS A 139 -13.52 30.84 -14.08
CA HIS A 139 -14.64 31.02 -13.13
C HIS A 139 -15.88 30.20 -13.50
N GLY A 140 -16.09 29.93 -14.79
CA GLY A 140 -17.21 29.10 -15.28
C GLY A 140 -16.98 27.59 -15.17
N LEU A 141 -15.85 27.17 -14.64
CA LEU A 141 -15.54 25.74 -14.57
C LEU A 141 -16.47 25.03 -13.57
N ASN A 142 -17.20 24.05 -14.10
CA ASN A 142 -18.14 23.22 -13.35
C ASN A 142 -17.47 21.93 -12.81
N SER A 143 -16.54 21.34 -13.57
CA SER A 143 -15.88 20.10 -13.17
C SER A 143 -14.40 20.12 -13.51
N LEU A 144 -13.57 19.84 -12.50
CA LEU A 144 -12.13 19.75 -12.62
C LEU A 144 -11.64 18.39 -12.14
N GLY A 145 -11.06 17.59 -13.05
CA GLY A 145 -10.45 16.30 -12.77
C GLY A 145 -8.94 16.36 -12.93
N LEU A 146 -8.21 16.13 -11.82
CA LEU A 146 -6.75 16.04 -11.75
C LEU A 146 -6.31 14.78 -10.98
N SER A 147 -7.24 13.89 -10.64
CA SER A 147 -6.96 12.69 -9.81
C SER A 147 -5.92 11.77 -10.45
N ALA A 148 -5.28 10.95 -9.63
CA ALA A 148 -4.33 9.94 -10.09
C ALA A 148 -3.19 10.54 -10.95
N ASN A 149 -2.48 11.50 -10.35
CA ASN A 149 -1.28 12.14 -10.85
C ASN A 149 -0.21 12.18 -9.73
N SER A 150 0.83 12.98 -9.89
CA SER A 150 1.85 13.24 -8.85
C SER A 150 1.91 14.74 -8.51
N LEU A 151 0.76 15.41 -8.55
CA LEU A 151 0.66 16.84 -8.29
C LEU A 151 0.91 17.15 -6.81
N THR A 152 1.51 18.30 -6.55
CA THR A 152 1.95 18.76 -5.22
C THR A 152 1.35 20.12 -4.87
N GLY A 153 1.80 20.68 -3.75
CA GLY A 153 1.44 22.03 -3.32
C GLY A 153 0.09 22.12 -2.62
N ARG A 154 -0.39 23.33 -2.51
CA ARG A 154 -1.65 23.67 -1.85
C ARG A 154 -2.74 23.96 -2.87
N ILE A 155 -4.00 24.01 -2.40
CA ILE A 155 -5.16 24.16 -3.27
C ILE A 155 -5.84 25.55 -3.16
N GLU A 156 -5.11 26.60 -2.79
CA GLU A 156 -5.65 27.95 -2.68
C GLU A 156 -6.21 28.52 -3.99
N TRP A 157 -5.79 27.98 -5.13
CA TRP A 157 -6.28 28.36 -6.46
C TRP A 157 -7.78 28.09 -6.67
N ILE A 158 -8.45 27.31 -5.81
CA ILE A 158 -9.89 27.06 -5.90
C ILE A 158 -10.75 28.25 -5.51
N ALA A 159 -10.18 29.28 -4.86
CA ALA A 159 -10.93 30.29 -4.11
C ALA A 159 -12.00 31.04 -4.94
N ASN A 160 -11.79 31.18 -6.24
CA ASN A 160 -12.66 31.93 -7.15
C ASN A 160 -13.51 31.05 -8.08
N MET A 161 -13.47 29.73 -7.94
CA MET A 161 -14.14 28.77 -8.83
C MET A 161 -15.56 28.44 -8.33
N THR A 162 -16.39 29.47 -8.15
CA THR A 162 -17.70 29.39 -7.45
C THR A 162 -18.72 28.50 -8.14
N GLU A 163 -18.60 28.28 -9.45
CA GLU A 163 -19.51 27.43 -10.23
C GLU A 163 -19.15 25.95 -10.16
N LEU A 164 -18.08 25.60 -9.42
CA LEU A 164 -17.58 24.23 -9.38
C LEU A 164 -18.55 23.29 -8.66
N GLN A 165 -18.98 22.25 -9.37
CA GLN A 165 -19.80 21.14 -8.85
C GLN A 165 -18.99 19.88 -8.56
N GLY A 166 -17.91 19.67 -9.30
CA GLY A 166 -17.01 18.53 -9.11
C GLY A 166 -15.55 18.94 -9.01
N LEU A 167 -14.92 18.64 -7.88
CA LEU A 167 -13.49 18.77 -7.66
C LEU A 167 -12.89 17.41 -7.36
N LEU A 168 -12.19 16.83 -8.34
CA LEU A 168 -11.58 15.51 -8.28
C LEU A 168 -10.06 15.66 -8.33
N ILE A 169 -9.41 15.68 -7.15
CA ILE A 169 -7.95 15.81 -7.02
C ILE A 169 -7.35 14.69 -6.15
N GLY A 170 -8.11 13.63 -5.93
CA GLY A 170 -7.66 12.47 -5.17
C GLY A 170 -6.47 11.75 -5.80
N SER A 171 -5.75 10.95 -5.02
CA SER A 171 -4.58 10.19 -5.48
C SER A 171 -3.51 11.09 -6.11
N ASN A 172 -3.01 12.03 -5.30
CA ASN A 172 -1.93 12.95 -5.61
C ASN A 172 -1.03 13.13 -4.37
N SER A 173 -0.23 14.18 -4.36
CA SER A 173 0.61 14.59 -3.21
C SER A 173 0.29 16.02 -2.76
N PHE A 174 -0.95 16.46 -2.89
CA PHE A 174 -1.39 17.76 -2.35
C PHE A 174 -1.23 17.79 -0.83
N SER A 175 -0.79 18.93 -0.28
CA SER A 175 -0.42 19.06 1.13
C SER A 175 -0.96 20.32 1.75
N GLY A 176 -0.72 20.49 3.05
CA GLY A 176 -1.21 21.63 3.84
C GLY A 176 -2.69 21.52 4.22
N PRO A 177 -3.26 22.55 4.84
CA PRO A 177 -4.66 22.53 5.25
C PRO A 177 -5.62 22.71 4.10
N ILE A 178 -6.83 22.15 4.22
CA ILE A 178 -7.95 22.48 3.33
C ILE A 178 -8.30 23.96 3.56
N PRO A 179 -8.22 24.82 2.55
CA PRO A 179 -8.42 26.25 2.74
C PRO A 179 -9.88 26.58 3.06
N SER A 180 -10.08 27.63 3.87
CA SER A 180 -11.44 28.07 4.24
C SER A 180 -12.26 28.58 3.05
N SER A 181 -11.62 28.97 1.96
CA SER A 181 -12.27 29.31 0.68
C SER A 181 -13.05 28.16 0.04
N ILE A 182 -12.80 26.91 0.45
CA ILE A 182 -13.61 25.76 0.00
C ILE A 182 -15.11 25.99 0.25
N GLY A 183 -15.45 26.68 1.36
CA GLY A 183 -16.84 27.00 1.68
C GLY A 183 -17.52 28.03 0.79
N ASN A 184 -16.79 28.64 -0.16
CA ASN A 184 -17.35 29.52 -1.19
C ASN A 184 -17.92 28.74 -2.37
N LEU A 185 -17.54 27.45 -2.51
CA LEU A 185 -17.96 26.59 -3.61
C LEU A 185 -19.34 25.98 -3.32
N ILE A 186 -20.33 26.81 -3.11
CA ILE A 186 -21.67 26.40 -2.62
C ILE A 186 -22.40 25.42 -3.55
N SER A 187 -22.04 25.41 -4.84
CA SER A 187 -22.58 24.48 -5.84
C SER A 187 -21.90 23.11 -5.83
N LEU A 188 -20.88 22.91 -4.95
CA LEU A 188 -20.07 21.70 -4.96
C LEU A 188 -20.89 20.49 -4.51
N ASN A 189 -20.97 19.52 -5.41
CA ASN A 189 -21.67 18.25 -5.22
C ASN A 189 -20.71 17.09 -4.94
N GLN A 190 -19.54 17.12 -5.56
CA GLN A 190 -18.54 16.07 -5.45
C GLN A 190 -17.18 16.64 -5.06
N LEU A 191 -16.65 16.19 -3.92
CA LEU A 191 -15.33 16.57 -3.41
C LEU A 191 -14.50 15.33 -3.12
N TYR A 192 -13.53 15.05 -4.02
CA TYR A 192 -12.57 13.95 -3.88
C TYR A 192 -11.18 14.49 -3.57
N LEU A 193 -10.79 14.45 -2.30
CA LEU A 193 -9.47 14.83 -1.80
C LEU A 193 -8.70 13.60 -1.26
N GLY A 194 -9.29 12.41 -1.34
CA GLY A 194 -8.73 11.19 -0.78
C GLY A 194 -7.36 10.81 -1.37
N VAL A 195 -6.53 10.13 -0.58
CA VAL A 195 -5.18 9.70 -0.97
C VAL A 195 -4.30 10.89 -1.36
N ASN A 196 -4.03 11.76 -0.37
CA ASN A 196 -3.19 12.94 -0.46
C ASN A 196 -2.41 13.14 0.84
N GLU A 197 -1.78 14.30 1.00
CA GLU A 197 -1.03 14.67 2.21
C GLU A 197 -1.69 15.85 2.97
N PHE A 198 -2.99 16.07 2.78
CA PHE A 198 -3.71 17.13 3.49
C PHE A 198 -3.63 16.94 5.00
N GLU A 199 -3.41 18.04 5.73
CA GLU A 199 -3.23 18.05 7.17
C GLU A 199 -4.06 19.15 7.86
N GLY A 200 -4.02 19.18 9.20
CA GLY A 200 -4.77 20.18 9.96
C GLY A 200 -6.23 19.80 10.18
N PHE A 201 -7.03 20.78 10.55
CA PHE A 201 -8.45 20.61 10.89
C PHE A 201 -9.34 20.85 9.67
N LEU A 202 -10.52 20.23 9.67
CA LEU A 202 -11.56 20.59 8.70
C LEU A 202 -11.99 22.04 8.92
N PRO A 203 -11.96 22.91 7.89
CA PRO A 203 -12.38 24.28 8.05
C PRO A 203 -13.90 24.33 8.31
N PRO A 204 -14.37 25.14 9.28
CA PRO A 204 -15.80 25.25 9.57
C PRO A 204 -16.65 25.64 8.36
N SER A 205 -16.07 26.42 7.43
CA SER A 205 -16.70 26.81 6.17
C SER A 205 -17.05 25.65 5.24
N LEU A 206 -16.40 24.49 5.38
CA LEU A 206 -16.77 23.29 4.66
C LEU A 206 -18.25 22.93 4.90
N GLY A 207 -18.77 23.21 6.11
CA GLY A 207 -20.18 22.99 6.45
C GLY A 207 -21.18 23.82 5.67
N ASN A 208 -20.76 24.80 4.85
CA ASN A 208 -21.62 25.59 3.96
C ASN A 208 -22.03 24.82 2.67
N LEU A 209 -21.38 23.68 2.39
CA LEU A 209 -21.57 22.91 1.15
C LEU A 209 -22.84 22.02 1.26
N SER A 210 -24.02 22.63 1.24
CA SER A 210 -25.30 21.93 1.42
C SER A 210 -25.62 20.89 0.34
N GLU A 211 -25.12 21.11 -0.88
CA GLU A 211 -25.37 20.27 -2.06
C GLU A 211 -24.44 19.05 -2.15
N LEU A 212 -23.53 18.90 -1.19
CA LEU A 212 -22.48 17.86 -1.23
C LEU A 212 -23.09 16.46 -1.09
N SER A 213 -22.94 15.67 -2.15
CA SER A 213 -23.37 14.26 -2.20
C SER A 213 -22.23 13.28 -2.00
N ILE A 214 -21.02 13.66 -2.38
CA ILE A 214 -19.83 12.83 -2.19
C ILE A 214 -18.74 13.64 -1.51
N LEU A 215 -18.28 13.16 -0.36
CA LEU A 215 -17.13 13.70 0.36
C LEU A 215 -16.13 12.57 0.62
N ASP A 216 -15.01 12.60 -0.09
CA ASP A 216 -13.90 11.69 0.13
C ASP A 216 -12.67 12.47 0.61
N LEU A 217 -12.34 12.27 1.89
CA LEU A 217 -11.17 12.80 2.60
C LEU A 217 -10.24 11.66 3.06
N GLY A 218 -10.53 10.43 2.68
CA GLY A 218 -9.80 9.26 3.15
C GLY A 218 -8.31 9.30 2.81
N TYR A 219 -7.48 8.62 3.63
CA TYR A 219 -6.03 8.51 3.39
C TYR A 219 -5.34 9.87 3.29
N ASN A 220 -5.44 10.64 4.38
CA ASN A 220 -4.80 11.94 4.55
C ASN A 220 -4.18 12.05 5.97
N LYS A 221 -3.74 13.24 6.35
CA LYS A 221 -3.19 13.55 7.69
C LYS A 221 -4.13 14.49 8.48
N LEU A 222 -5.41 14.55 8.10
CA LEU A 222 -6.42 15.43 8.72
C LEU A 222 -6.70 15.03 10.16
N GLN A 223 -7.00 16.00 11.02
CA GLN A 223 -7.15 15.79 12.46
C GLN A 223 -8.32 16.59 13.05
N GLY A 224 -8.61 16.35 14.33
CA GLY A 224 -9.66 17.04 15.08
C GLY A 224 -11.00 16.33 15.00
N ASN A 225 -12.05 17.03 15.41
CA ASN A 225 -13.39 16.45 15.44
C ASN A 225 -14.08 16.51 14.06
N ILE A 226 -15.09 15.67 13.91
CA ILE A 226 -15.90 15.54 12.67
C ILE A 226 -17.32 16.07 12.86
N SER A 227 -17.55 16.99 13.80
CA SER A 227 -18.90 17.46 14.15
C SER A 227 -19.66 18.08 12.98
N LEU A 228 -18.95 18.68 12.01
CA LEU A 228 -19.56 19.33 10.86
C LEU A 228 -20.17 18.36 9.83
N VAL A 229 -19.78 17.07 9.81
CA VAL A 229 -20.26 16.13 8.78
C VAL A 229 -21.77 15.86 8.84
N GLY A 230 -22.40 16.08 9.99
CA GLY A 230 -23.85 16.02 10.14
C GLY A 230 -24.63 17.16 9.45
N ASN A 231 -23.95 18.16 8.89
CA ASN A 231 -24.60 19.25 8.15
C ASN A 231 -24.95 18.85 6.71
N PHE A 232 -24.29 17.84 6.14
CA PHE A 232 -24.43 17.46 4.72
C PHE A 232 -25.62 16.54 4.50
N LYS A 233 -26.83 17.10 4.37
CA LYS A 233 -28.09 16.34 4.28
C LYS A 233 -28.23 15.53 2.98
N GLN A 234 -27.54 15.94 1.92
CA GLN A 234 -27.57 15.29 0.61
C GLN A 234 -26.48 14.22 0.43
N LEU A 235 -25.69 13.96 1.49
CA LEU A 235 -24.53 13.08 1.40
C LEU A 235 -24.93 11.61 1.15
N VAL A 236 -24.39 11.06 0.08
CA VAL A 236 -24.57 9.66 -0.36
C VAL A 236 -23.35 8.82 0.04
N ASN A 237 -22.15 9.38 -0.16
CA ASN A 237 -20.91 8.71 0.19
C ASN A 237 -20.05 9.63 1.08
N LEU A 238 -19.65 9.10 2.25
CA LEU A 238 -18.70 9.73 3.16
C LEU A 238 -17.53 8.81 3.43
N SER A 239 -16.34 9.24 3.07
CA SER A 239 -15.09 8.55 3.36
C SER A 239 -14.17 9.48 4.18
N LEU A 240 -13.87 9.08 5.41
CA LEU A 240 -12.93 9.74 6.32
C LEU A 240 -11.80 8.79 6.75
N SER A 241 -11.73 7.61 6.15
CA SER A 241 -10.82 6.51 6.50
C SER A 241 -9.37 6.94 6.55
N SER A 242 -8.58 6.31 7.43
CA SER A 242 -7.11 6.49 7.47
C SER A 242 -6.68 7.97 7.57
N ASN A 243 -7.12 8.61 8.67
CA ASN A 243 -6.78 9.97 9.07
C ASN A 243 -6.40 10.01 10.56
N LYS A 244 -6.35 11.20 11.14
CA LYS A 244 -6.11 11.43 12.57
C LYS A 244 -7.32 12.06 13.25
N PHE A 245 -8.53 11.82 12.75
CA PHE A 245 -9.76 12.34 13.35
C PHE A 245 -9.97 11.76 14.74
N SER A 246 -10.47 12.59 15.67
CA SER A 246 -10.66 12.25 17.07
C SER A 246 -11.97 12.81 17.60
N GLY A 247 -12.33 12.47 18.85
CA GLY A 247 -13.61 12.86 19.43
C GLY A 247 -14.71 11.86 19.04
N GLU A 248 -15.95 12.22 19.29
CA GLU A 248 -17.10 11.35 19.12
C GLU A 248 -17.68 11.44 17.70
N ILE A 249 -18.34 10.37 17.26
CA ILE A 249 -19.17 10.39 16.04
C ILE A 249 -20.41 11.22 16.38
N PRO A 250 -20.72 12.29 15.62
CA PRO A 250 -21.82 13.18 15.96
C PRO A 250 -23.19 12.52 15.69
N ASP A 251 -24.13 12.67 16.63
CA ASP A 251 -25.50 12.22 16.48
C ASP A 251 -26.20 12.81 15.24
N SER A 252 -25.84 14.05 14.86
CA SER A 252 -26.36 14.70 13.66
C SER A 252 -26.11 13.94 12.37
N LEU A 253 -25.11 13.04 12.33
CA LEU A 253 -24.84 12.18 11.18
C LEU A 253 -26.03 11.28 10.82
N GLY A 254 -26.81 10.83 11.83
CA GLY A 254 -28.04 10.06 11.61
C GLY A 254 -29.16 10.83 10.89
N GLN A 255 -28.98 12.12 10.61
CA GLN A 255 -29.89 12.94 9.81
C GLN A 255 -29.56 12.93 8.29
N CYS A 256 -28.40 12.38 7.92
CA CYS A 256 -27.95 12.29 6.53
C CYS A 256 -28.59 11.06 5.84
N GLN A 257 -29.92 11.09 5.67
CA GLN A 257 -30.73 9.91 5.29
C GLN A 257 -30.42 9.34 3.90
N GLN A 258 -29.69 10.08 3.06
CA GLN A 258 -29.25 9.64 1.72
C GLN A 258 -27.99 8.77 1.76
N LEU A 259 -27.33 8.62 2.93
CA LEU A 259 -26.08 7.89 3.05
C LEU A 259 -26.24 6.41 2.66
N ILE A 260 -25.40 5.99 1.71
CA ILE A 260 -25.27 4.61 1.24
C ILE A 260 -23.97 4.00 1.76
N ASN A 261 -22.88 4.76 1.74
CA ASN A 261 -21.58 4.30 2.20
C ASN A 261 -20.99 5.27 3.21
N LEU A 262 -20.59 4.72 4.37
CA LEU A 262 -19.99 5.44 5.47
C LEU A 262 -18.74 4.70 5.92
N THR A 263 -17.55 5.28 5.70
CA THR A 263 -16.28 4.74 6.12
C THR A 263 -15.50 5.75 6.95
N MET A 264 -15.14 5.37 8.17
CA MET A 264 -14.38 6.18 9.14
C MET A 264 -13.31 5.35 9.83
N ASP A 265 -12.97 4.21 9.23
CA ASP A 265 -11.97 3.30 9.78
C ASP A 265 -10.60 3.97 9.95
N ARG A 266 -9.77 3.41 10.85
CA ARG A 266 -8.38 3.87 11.06
C ARG A 266 -8.27 5.34 11.38
N ASN A 267 -8.96 5.70 12.46
CA ASN A 267 -8.91 7.03 13.07
C ASN A 267 -8.73 6.89 14.61
N PHE A 268 -8.85 7.99 15.32
CA PHE A 268 -8.78 8.03 16.79
C PHE A 268 -10.15 8.37 17.40
N LEU A 269 -11.26 7.97 16.74
CA LEU A 269 -12.61 8.25 17.19
C LEU A 269 -12.89 7.54 18.52
N THR A 270 -13.59 8.23 19.41
CA THR A 270 -13.90 7.79 20.78
C THR A 270 -15.40 7.86 21.05
N GLY A 271 -15.81 7.52 22.27
CA GLY A 271 -17.23 7.54 22.65
C GLY A 271 -17.98 6.32 22.18
N GLU A 272 -19.29 6.38 22.21
CA GLU A 272 -20.19 5.29 21.82
C GLU A 272 -20.59 5.43 20.34
N ILE A 273 -21.01 4.32 19.73
CA ILE A 273 -21.62 4.35 18.40
C ILE A 273 -23.00 5.01 18.55
N PRO A 274 -23.30 6.14 17.85
CA PRO A 274 -24.55 6.83 18.00
C PRO A 274 -25.77 5.96 17.63
N ILE A 275 -26.77 5.96 18.47
CA ILE A 275 -28.06 5.27 18.23
C ILE A 275 -28.72 5.80 16.94
N SER A 276 -28.51 7.08 16.63
CA SER A 276 -29.02 7.77 15.46
C SER A 276 -28.55 7.19 14.12
N LEU A 277 -27.42 6.46 14.08
CA LEU A 277 -26.99 5.76 12.87
C LEU A 277 -28.00 4.71 12.39
N GLY A 278 -28.83 4.18 13.31
CA GLY A 278 -29.96 3.31 12.95
C GLY A 278 -31.05 3.96 12.08
N ASN A 279 -31.03 5.29 11.92
CA ASN A 279 -31.96 6.02 11.04
C ASN A 279 -31.52 6.01 9.58
N LEU A 280 -30.30 5.57 9.28
CA LEU A 280 -29.73 5.56 7.92
C LEU A 280 -30.19 4.33 7.13
N VAL A 281 -31.49 4.25 6.85
CA VAL A 281 -32.14 3.06 6.26
C VAL A 281 -31.58 2.63 4.91
N GLY A 282 -30.97 3.58 4.16
CA GLY A 282 -30.31 3.34 2.87
C GLY A 282 -28.89 2.81 2.98
N LEU A 283 -28.31 2.75 4.20
CA LEU A 283 -26.89 2.43 4.38
C LEU A 283 -26.59 1.00 3.96
N ASN A 284 -25.61 0.84 3.06
CA ASN A 284 -25.17 -0.42 2.51
C ASN A 284 -23.83 -0.89 3.14
N LEU A 285 -22.92 0.06 3.38
CA LEU A 285 -21.60 -0.14 3.97
C LEU A 285 -21.43 0.77 5.18
N LEU A 286 -21.06 0.18 6.33
CA LEU A 286 -20.63 0.89 7.52
C LEU A 286 -19.30 0.31 8.00
N ASP A 287 -18.23 1.10 7.93
CA ASP A 287 -16.91 0.74 8.44
C ASP A 287 -16.45 1.76 9.49
N LEU A 288 -16.41 1.33 10.74
CA LEU A 288 -15.91 2.08 11.90
C LEU A 288 -14.71 1.38 12.55
N SER A 289 -14.13 0.42 11.86
CA SER A 289 -13.05 -0.41 12.39
C SER A 289 -11.79 0.40 12.75
N HIS A 290 -10.93 -0.18 13.58
CA HIS A 290 -9.65 0.43 13.93
C HIS A 290 -9.78 1.86 14.49
N ASN A 291 -10.65 2.00 15.51
CA ASN A 291 -10.87 3.24 16.25
C ASN A 291 -10.77 2.97 17.76
N ASN A 292 -11.17 3.94 18.58
CA ASN A 292 -11.17 3.83 20.03
C ASN A 292 -12.61 3.89 20.58
N LEU A 293 -13.59 3.44 19.78
CA LEU A 293 -15.01 3.43 20.13
C LEU A 293 -15.28 2.45 21.27
N SER A 294 -16.19 2.82 22.18
CA SER A 294 -16.52 2.08 23.38
C SER A 294 -18.03 1.91 23.54
N GLY A 295 -18.48 1.37 24.69
CA GLY A 295 -19.90 1.12 24.92
C GLY A 295 -20.42 -0.13 24.19
N THR A 296 -21.72 -0.21 24.01
CA THR A 296 -22.39 -1.37 23.39
C THR A 296 -22.71 -1.13 21.93
N ILE A 297 -22.89 -2.20 21.17
CA ILE A 297 -23.39 -2.10 19.80
C ILE A 297 -24.87 -1.70 19.86
N PRO A 298 -25.27 -0.56 19.27
CA PRO A 298 -26.67 -0.11 19.28
C PRO A 298 -27.59 -1.14 18.59
N THR A 299 -28.63 -1.54 19.26
CA THR A 299 -29.65 -2.46 18.69
C THR A 299 -30.38 -1.85 17.48
N THR A 300 -30.39 -0.51 17.37
CA THR A 300 -30.98 0.19 16.23
C THR A 300 -30.31 -0.14 14.89
N LEU A 301 -29.05 -0.58 14.91
CA LEU A 301 -28.36 -1.03 13.68
C LEU A 301 -29.01 -2.29 13.08
N THR A 302 -29.77 -3.06 13.85
CA THR A 302 -30.53 -4.21 13.33
C THR A 302 -31.67 -3.82 12.39
N ALA A 303 -32.13 -2.56 12.45
CA ALA A 303 -33.18 -2.01 11.57
C ALA A 303 -32.67 -1.67 10.15
N LEU A 304 -31.35 -1.61 9.94
CA LEU A 304 -30.73 -1.26 8.66
C LEU A 304 -30.81 -2.44 7.67
N GLN A 305 -31.95 -2.56 6.98
CA GLN A 305 -32.21 -3.70 6.08
C GLN A 305 -31.34 -3.69 4.82
N SER A 306 -30.85 -2.52 4.41
CA SER A 306 -29.96 -2.37 3.26
C SER A 306 -28.48 -2.68 3.56
N LEU A 307 -28.13 -2.79 4.84
CA LEU A 307 -26.74 -2.96 5.29
C LEU A 307 -26.19 -4.33 4.89
N ARG A 308 -25.22 -4.36 4.00
CA ARG A 308 -24.59 -5.59 3.49
C ARG A 308 -23.22 -5.85 4.09
N ARG A 309 -22.58 -4.80 4.60
CA ARG A 309 -21.26 -4.92 5.23
C ARG A 309 -21.17 -3.99 6.42
N LEU A 310 -20.84 -4.59 7.57
CA LEU A 310 -20.60 -3.89 8.83
C LEU A 310 -19.24 -4.29 9.37
N ASP A 311 -18.33 -3.33 9.52
CA ASP A 311 -17.04 -3.55 10.15
C ASP A 311 -16.91 -2.66 11.39
N LEU A 312 -16.89 -3.28 12.56
CA LEU A 312 -16.70 -2.65 13.88
C LEU A 312 -15.41 -3.18 14.55
N SER A 313 -14.61 -3.95 13.84
CA SER A 313 -13.43 -4.62 14.38
C SER A 313 -12.41 -3.64 14.98
N PHE A 314 -11.56 -4.13 15.87
CA PHE A 314 -10.48 -3.36 16.48
C PHE A 314 -10.92 -2.04 17.13
N ASN A 315 -11.92 -2.16 18.03
CA ASN A 315 -12.41 -1.10 18.89
C ASN A 315 -12.40 -1.55 20.36
N LYS A 316 -13.05 -0.81 21.25
CA LYS A 316 -13.21 -1.13 22.68
C LYS A 316 -14.68 -1.43 23.03
N LEU A 317 -15.43 -1.98 22.09
CA LEU A 317 -16.83 -2.29 22.26
C LEU A 317 -17.02 -3.46 23.25
N GLN A 318 -18.16 -3.45 23.97
CA GLN A 318 -18.45 -4.43 24.99
C GLN A 318 -19.94 -4.80 25.02
N GLY A 319 -20.25 -5.90 25.71
CA GLY A 319 -21.63 -6.34 25.89
C GLY A 319 -22.15 -7.28 24.80
N PRO A 320 -23.46 -7.56 24.79
CA PRO A 320 -24.02 -8.54 23.87
C PRO A 320 -24.08 -8.05 22.42
N VAL A 321 -23.67 -8.92 21.48
CA VAL A 321 -23.86 -8.69 20.07
C VAL A 321 -25.32 -8.98 19.68
N PRO A 322 -25.99 -8.08 18.93
CA PRO A 322 -27.34 -8.34 18.41
C PRO A 322 -27.37 -9.59 17.51
N GLN A 323 -28.54 -10.24 17.40
CA GLN A 323 -28.67 -11.48 16.60
C GLN A 323 -29.49 -11.29 15.32
N ASN A 324 -30.15 -10.14 15.17
CA ASN A 324 -31.07 -9.83 14.07
C ASN A 324 -30.43 -8.87 13.07
N GLY A 325 -31.08 -8.64 11.90
CA GLY A 325 -30.60 -7.77 10.86
C GLY A 325 -29.27 -8.26 10.26
N VAL A 326 -28.34 -7.37 9.98
CA VAL A 326 -27.01 -7.68 9.43
C VAL A 326 -26.24 -8.68 10.31
N PHE A 327 -26.43 -8.64 11.62
CA PHE A 327 -25.74 -9.53 12.59
C PHE A 327 -26.15 -11.00 12.47
N GLY A 328 -27.26 -11.29 11.79
CA GLY A 328 -27.68 -12.67 11.46
C GLY A 328 -26.80 -13.33 10.40
N ASN A 329 -25.97 -12.57 9.68
CA ASN A 329 -25.07 -13.05 8.66
C ASN A 329 -23.61 -12.79 9.07
N ALA A 330 -22.94 -13.81 9.61
CA ALA A 330 -21.57 -13.69 10.10
C ALA A 330 -20.56 -13.25 9.01
N SER A 331 -20.83 -13.55 7.74
CA SER A 331 -19.93 -13.12 6.63
C SER A 331 -20.07 -11.63 6.28
N ALA A 332 -21.13 -10.98 6.75
CA ALA A 332 -21.37 -9.55 6.51
C ALA A 332 -20.84 -8.66 7.64
N VAL A 333 -20.40 -9.26 8.75
CA VAL A 333 -20.05 -8.54 9.99
C VAL A 333 -18.64 -8.89 10.44
N SER A 334 -17.83 -7.88 10.72
CA SER A 334 -16.50 -8.02 11.34
C SER A 334 -16.53 -7.36 12.72
N LEU A 335 -16.23 -8.15 13.78
CA LEU A 335 -16.25 -7.70 15.19
C LEU A 335 -14.93 -7.99 15.92
N ASP A 336 -13.94 -8.55 15.24
CA ASP A 336 -12.67 -8.95 15.81
C ASP A 336 -11.97 -7.82 16.58
N GLY A 337 -11.14 -8.19 17.56
CA GLY A 337 -10.39 -7.20 18.33
C GLY A 337 -11.19 -6.42 19.39
N ASN A 338 -12.50 -6.70 19.59
CA ASN A 338 -13.33 -6.15 20.66
C ASN A 338 -13.45 -7.15 21.80
N LEU A 339 -12.52 -7.14 22.73
CA LEU A 339 -12.41 -8.14 23.80
C LEU A 339 -13.60 -8.16 24.78
N GLY A 340 -14.43 -7.12 24.78
CA GLY A 340 -15.59 -6.98 25.67
C GLY A 340 -16.90 -7.50 25.08
N LEU A 341 -16.94 -7.91 23.81
CA LEU A 341 -18.14 -8.41 23.15
C LEU A 341 -18.39 -9.87 23.49
N CYS A 342 -19.68 -10.25 23.54
CA CYS A 342 -20.12 -11.61 23.84
C CYS A 342 -21.46 -11.95 23.13
N GLY A 343 -21.80 -13.23 23.03
CA GLY A 343 -23.06 -13.68 22.44
C GLY A 343 -23.05 -13.61 20.90
N GLY A 344 -24.13 -13.13 20.31
CA GLY A 344 -24.32 -13.13 18.85
C GLY A 344 -24.82 -14.46 18.29
N VAL A 345 -24.81 -14.60 16.96
CA VAL A 345 -25.14 -15.85 16.27
C VAL A 345 -23.98 -16.84 16.38
N ARG A 346 -24.26 -18.14 16.27
CA ARG A 346 -23.28 -19.20 16.50
C ARG A 346 -22.05 -19.09 15.54
N ASP A 347 -22.28 -18.64 14.34
CA ASP A 347 -21.25 -18.55 13.29
C ASP A 347 -20.18 -17.46 13.57
N LEU A 348 -20.48 -16.51 14.49
CA LEU A 348 -19.50 -15.52 14.98
C LEU A 348 -18.53 -16.09 16.02
N GLN A 349 -18.74 -17.31 16.52
CA GLN A 349 -17.87 -18.03 17.45
C GLN A 349 -17.48 -17.25 18.72
N MET A 350 -18.33 -16.32 19.17
CA MET A 350 -18.07 -15.50 20.36
C MET A 350 -18.43 -16.22 21.65
N LEU A 351 -17.77 -15.84 22.74
CA LEU A 351 -18.06 -16.37 24.07
C LEU A 351 -19.48 -16.01 24.51
N SER A 352 -20.18 -16.95 25.22
CA SER A 352 -21.46 -16.66 25.79
C SER A 352 -21.39 -15.57 26.86
N CYS A 353 -22.35 -14.62 26.86
CA CYS A 353 -22.41 -13.52 27.83
C CYS A 353 -22.53 -13.99 29.27
N THR A 354 -22.94 -15.23 29.50
CA THR A 354 -23.05 -15.83 30.84
C THR A 354 -21.74 -16.31 31.44
N ALA A 355 -20.66 -16.31 30.65
CA ALA A 355 -19.32 -16.76 31.05
C ALA A 355 -18.49 -15.68 31.78
N ILE A 356 -18.98 -14.46 31.93
CA ILE A 356 -18.29 -13.40 32.68
C ILE A 356 -18.59 -13.65 34.19
N PRO A 357 -17.60 -14.05 35.01
CA PRO A 357 -17.86 -14.22 36.44
C PRO A 357 -18.13 -12.87 37.09
N GLN A 358 -19.34 -12.63 37.56
CA GLN A 358 -19.62 -11.57 38.51
C GLN A 358 -18.85 -11.85 39.82
N LYS A 359 -17.57 -11.50 39.85
CA LYS A 359 -16.80 -11.43 41.09
C LYS A 359 -16.49 -9.98 41.42
N VAL A 360 -17.49 -9.26 41.83
CA VAL A 360 -17.29 -8.02 42.58
C VAL A 360 -18.27 -7.98 43.76
N GLY A 361 -17.81 -8.32 44.93
CA GLY A 361 -18.63 -8.23 46.12
C GLY A 361 -17.93 -8.33 47.47
N ARG A 362 -16.63 -8.69 47.52
CA ARG A 362 -16.00 -8.89 48.84
C ARG A 362 -14.58 -8.34 49.00
N ARG A 363 -13.97 -7.70 48.00
CA ARG A 363 -12.66 -7.05 48.11
C ARG A 363 -12.70 -5.53 48.25
N TYR A 364 -13.86 -4.91 48.16
CA TYR A 364 -14.01 -3.44 48.13
C TYR A 364 -13.70 -2.78 49.48
N ASN A 365 -13.84 -3.49 50.60
CA ASN A 365 -13.61 -2.92 51.92
C ASN A 365 -12.14 -2.95 52.38
N LEU A 366 -11.33 -3.87 51.87
CA LEU A 366 -9.88 -3.90 52.16
C LEU A 366 -9.10 -2.83 51.37
N ILE A 367 -9.56 -2.54 50.17
CA ILE A 367 -8.93 -1.51 49.28
C ILE A 367 -9.16 -0.11 49.85
N LYS A 368 -10.31 0.19 50.48
CA LYS A 368 -10.59 1.50 51.10
C LYS A 368 -9.71 1.80 52.33
N VAL A 369 -9.10 0.82 52.95
CA VAL A 369 -8.17 1.00 54.08
C VAL A 369 -6.72 1.06 53.60
N LEU A 370 -6.37 0.29 52.55
CA LEU A 370 -4.98 0.23 52.05
C LEU A 370 -4.62 1.41 51.10
N ILE A 371 -5.59 1.92 50.33
CA ILE A 371 -5.33 3.06 49.43
C ILE A 371 -4.86 4.31 50.16
N PRO A 372 -5.46 4.79 51.30
CA PRO A 372 -4.94 5.96 51.99
C PRO A 372 -3.55 5.75 52.60
N ILE A 373 -3.22 4.50 53.03
CA ILE A 373 -1.92 4.18 53.63
C ILE A 373 -0.82 4.18 52.56
N PHE A 374 -1.07 3.51 51.41
CA PHE A 374 -0.14 3.52 50.31
C PHE A 374 -0.09 4.85 49.56
N GLY A 375 -1.21 5.60 49.52
CA GLY A 375 -1.26 6.95 48.98
C GLY A 375 -0.40 7.92 49.76
N PHE A 376 -0.39 7.83 51.09
CA PHE A 376 0.43 8.70 51.95
C PHE A 376 1.92 8.32 51.87
N MET A 377 2.26 7.04 51.78
CA MET A 377 3.64 6.59 51.56
C MET A 377 4.15 6.98 50.18
N SER A 378 3.31 6.87 49.15
CA SER A 378 3.68 7.26 47.78
C SER A 378 3.82 8.79 47.65
N LEU A 379 3.03 9.59 48.37
CA LEU A 379 3.15 11.03 48.40
C LEU A 379 4.49 11.48 49.05
N ILE A 380 4.91 10.83 50.14
CA ILE A 380 6.21 11.11 50.77
C ILE A 380 7.37 10.73 49.81
N LEU A 381 7.29 9.56 49.12
CA LEU A 381 8.26 9.18 48.11
C LEU A 381 8.23 10.10 46.88
N LEU A 382 7.06 10.59 46.48
CA LEU A 382 6.92 11.52 45.36
C LEU A 382 7.53 12.89 45.71
N VAL A 383 7.31 13.41 46.92
CA VAL A 383 7.92 14.65 47.37
C VAL A 383 9.42 14.50 47.50
N TYR A 384 9.92 13.37 48.01
CA TYR A 384 11.36 13.10 48.05
C TYR A 384 11.95 13.00 46.62
N PHE A 385 11.25 12.37 45.71
CA PHE A 385 11.65 12.26 44.31
C PHE A 385 11.58 13.57 43.55
N LEU A 386 10.57 14.42 43.85
CA LEU A 386 10.44 15.78 43.29
C LEU A 386 11.58 16.71 43.78
N VAL A 387 12.01 16.57 45.02
CA VAL A 387 13.17 17.35 45.54
C VAL A 387 14.46 16.86 44.85
N LEU A 388 14.61 15.57 44.55
CA LEU A 388 15.73 15.07 43.76
C LEU A 388 15.68 15.50 42.31
N LEU A 389 14.47 15.61 41.72
CA LEU A 389 14.27 16.05 40.32
C LEU A 389 14.53 17.57 40.18
N VAL A 390 14.10 18.39 41.12
CA VAL A 390 14.36 19.86 41.09
C VAL A 390 15.86 20.17 41.15
N ASN A 391 16.63 19.37 41.86
CA ASN A 391 18.11 19.50 41.89
C ASN A 391 18.80 18.95 40.62
N LYS A 392 18.08 18.21 39.73
CA LYS A 392 18.58 17.66 38.47
C LYS A 392 18.09 18.38 37.21
N MET A 393 17.13 19.33 37.35
CA MET A 393 16.52 20.08 36.25
C MET A 393 17.17 21.41 35.92
N SER A 394 18.49 21.52 36.12
CA SER A 394 19.26 22.63 35.55
C SER A 394 20.14 22.10 34.42
N ARG A 395 19.59 22.05 33.23
CA ARG A 395 20.13 21.73 31.89
C ARG A 395 19.47 20.51 31.25
N LYS A 396 18.46 20.77 30.44
CA LYS A 396 18.30 20.09 29.15
C LYS A 396 17.33 20.84 28.24
N THR A 397 17.84 21.15 27.10
CA THR A 397 17.20 21.68 25.89
C THR A 397 16.08 20.77 25.34
N TYR A 398 15.10 21.39 24.78
CA TYR A 398 13.92 20.87 24.09
C TYR A 398 14.29 19.91 22.94
N SER A 399 13.60 18.79 22.83
CA SER A 399 13.49 18.01 21.59
C SER A 399 12.05 17.52 21.41
N PRO A 400 11.52 17.52 20.18
CA PRO A 400 10.12 17.21 19.92
C PRO A 400 9.84 15.70 20.03
N GLU A 401 8.77 15.36 20.74
CA GLU A 401 8.28 13.99 20.86
C GLU A 401 7.66 13.52 19.54
N THR A 402 8.23 12.45 18.98
CA THR A 402 7.68 11.71 17.87
C THR A 402 6.97 10.45 18.36
N ALA A 403 5.80 10.23 17.78
CA ALA A 403 4.84 9.19 18.10
C ALA A 403 5.34 7.78 17.74
N PHE A 404 5.96 7.08 18.69
CA PHE A 404 6.08 5.62 18.66
C PHE A 404 5.67 5.04 20.03
N GLY A 405 4.76 4.04 19.99
CA GLY A 405 4.14 3.47 21.18
C GLY A 405 5.12 2.82 22.17
N ALA A 406 4.65 2.61 23.39
CA ALA A 406 5.37 2.31 24.64
C ALA A 406 6.11 0.95 24.73
N HIS A 407 6.43 0.26 23.63
CA HIS A 407 6.96 -1.10 23.65
C HIS A 407 8.34 -1.29 23.01
N PHE A 408 8.94 -0.26 22.42
CA PHE A 408 10.28 -0.37 21.86
C PHE A 408 11.32 0.39 22.70
N PRO A 409 12.52 -0.17 22.95
CA PRO A 409 13.60 0.55 23.60
C PRO A 409 13.96 1.81 22.79
N LYS A 410 13.98 2.98 23.44
CA LYS A 410 14.37 4.23 22.78
C LYS A 410 15.88 4.20 22.52
N VAL A 411 16.26 4.26 21.25
CA VAL A 411 17.67 4.28 20.81
C VAL A 411 17.90 5.61 20.08
N SER A 412 18.93 6.35 20.52
CA SER A 412 19.31 7.63 19.92
C SER A 412 20.29 7.45 18.74
N TYR A 413 20.50 8.51 17.94
CA TYR A 413 21.58 8.54 16.94
C TYR A 413 22.94 8.22 17.57
N SER A 414 23.25 8.80 18.74
CA SER A 414 24.50 8.60 19.45
C SER A 414 24.73 7.13 19.82
N ASP A 415 23.66 6.44 20.25
CA ASP A 415 23.74 5.01 20.61
C ASP A 415 24.05 4.16 19.39
N LEU A 416 23.40 4.46 18.26
CA LEU A 416 23.62 3.75 16.99
C LEU A 416 25.01 4.05 16.40
N ALA A 417 25.44 5.31 16.43
CA ALA A 417 26.79 5.70 16.01
C ALA A 417 27.86 4.99 16.85
N GLN A 418 27.66 4.93 18.18
CA GLN A 418 28.59 4.22 19.06
C GLN A 418 28.56 2.70 18.82
N ALA A 419 27.37 2.10 18.67
CA ALA A 419 27.20 0.66 18.42
C ALA A 419 27.88 0.21 17.11
N THR A 420 27.90 1.07 16.10
CA THR A 420 28.44 0.78 14.76
C THR A 420 29.84 1.37 14.53
N THR A 421 30.46 1.93 15.55
CA THR A 421 31.76 2.63 15.44
C THR A 421 31.69 3.78 14.42
N ASN A 422 30.71 4.68 14.59
CA ASN A 422 30.38 5.79 13.69
C ASN A 422 30.10 5.33 12.24
N PHE A 423 29.32 4.26 12.10
CA PHE A 423 28.96 3.68 10.81
C PHE A 423 30.19 3.37 9.93
N SER A 424 31.23 2.81 10.58
CA SER A 424 32.49 2.46 9.93
C SER A 424 32.30 1.44 8.82
N GLU A 425 33.06 1.59 7.73
CA GLU A 425 33.11 0.63 6.61
C GLU A 425 33.53 -0.79 7.10
N THR A 426 34.27 -0.90 8.19
CA THR A 426 34.64 -2.20 8.80
C THR A 426 33.46 -2.97 9.37
N ASN A 427 32.37 -2.24 9.69
CA ASN A 427 31.12 -2.80 10.19
C ASN A 427 30.03 -2.87 9.12
N LEU A 428 30.33 -2.47 7.90
CA LEU A 428 29.38 -2.53 6.79
C LEU A 428 29.09 -3.99 6.41
N VAL A 429 27.83 -4.38 6.51
CA VAL A 429 27.33 -5.72 6.12
C VAL A 429 26.94 -5.72 4.65
N GLY A 430 26.35 -4.62 4.16
CA GLY A 430 25.95 -4.51 2.76
C GLY A 430 25.30 -3.16 2.46
N ARG A 431 25.19 -2.86 1.16
CA ARG A 431 24.50 -1.67 0.63
C ARG A 431 23.28 -2.11 -0.17
N GLY A 432 22.14 -1.52 0.14
CA GLY A 432 20.87 -1.75 -0.56
C GLY A 432 20.43 -0.55 -1.36
N SER A 433 19.30 -0.67 -2.06
CA SER A 433 18.74 0.40 -2.93
C SER A 433 18.41 1.69 -2.19
N TYR A 434 18.14 1.63 -0.88
CA TYR A 434 17.69 2.78 -0.10
C TYR A 434 18.58 3.09 1.11
N GLY A 435 19.77 2.46 1.22
CA GLY A 435 20.67 2.72 2.34
C GLY A 435 21.68 1.60 2.60
N SER A 436 22.34 1.68 3.74
CA SER A 436 23.42 0.79 4.13
C SER A 436 23.10 0.08 5.45
N VAL A 437 23.51 -1.19 5.55
CA VAL A 437 23.33 -2.00 6.75
C VAL A 437 24.66 -2.20 7.45
N TYR A 438 24.71 -1.87 8.74
CA TYR A 438 25.91 -1.98 9.57
C TYR A 438 25.68 -2.97 10.71
N ARG A 439 26.70 -3.77 11.00
CA ARG A 439 26.74 -4.56 12.23
C ARG A 439 27.06 -3.65 13.41
N GLY A 440 26.30 -3.78 14.51
CA GLY A 440 26.53 -3.02 15.73
C GLY A 440 26.41 -3.88 16.97
N LYS A 441 26.91 -3.37 18.10
CA LYS A 441 26.71 -3.96 19.42
C LYS A 441 26.15 -2.89 20.35
N LEU A 442 24.89 -3.05 20.80
CA LEU A 442 24.25 -2.13 21.73
C LEU A 442 24.82 -2.30 23.13
N LYS A 443 25.25 -1.20 23.76
CA LYS A 443 25.94 -1.23 25.07
C LYS A 443 25.07 -1.72 26.22
N GLU A 444 23.78 -1.33 26.23
CA GLU A 444 22.90 -1.63 27.36
C GLU A 444 22.46 -3.10 27.41
N SER A 445 22.34 -3.76 26.26
CA SER A 445 21.86 -5.15 26.16
C SER A 445 22.92 -6.15 25.72
N GLU A 446 24.14 -5.69 25.37
CA GLU A 446 25.19 -6.48 24.71
C GLU A 446 24.75 -7.18 23.41
N LEU A 447 23.55 -6.89 22.93
CA LEU A 447 22.93 -7.51 21.76
C LEU A 447 23.67 -7.10 20.49
N VAL A 448 24.00 -8.07 19.65
CA VAL A 448 24.55 -7.83 18.32
C VAL A 448 23.39 -7.57 17.37
N VAL A 449 23.41 -6.42 16.71
CA VAL A 449 22.30 -5.91 15.88
C VAL A 449 22.76 -5.59 14.46
N ALA A 450 21.80 -5.59 13.53
CA ALA A 450 21.96 -5.01 12.21
C ALA A 450 21.21 -3.67 12.15
N VAL A 451 21.94 -2.61 11.83
CA VAL A 451 21.41 -1.24 11.74
C VAL A 451 21.33 -0.85 10.28
N LYS A 452 20.10 -0.79 9.74
CA LYS A 452 19.81 -0.32 8.39
C LYS A 452 19.60 1.20 8.41
N VAL A 453 20.57 1.93 7.89
CA VAL A 453 20.54 3.40 7.78
C VAL A 453 20.03 3.77 6.40
N PHE A 454 18.98 4.58 6.35
CA PHE A 454 18.37 5.02 5.10
C PHE A 454 19.06 6.25 4.54
N ASP A 455 19.39 6.21 3.26
CA ASP A 455 19.91 7.36 2.51
C ASP A 455 18.74 8.19 1.99
N LEU A 456 18.40 9.25 2.72
CA LEU A 456 17.24 10.09 2.43
C LEU A 456 17.39 10.98 1.19
N GLU A 457 18.58 11.07 0.60
CA GLU A 457 18.80 11.71 -0.71
C GLU A 457 18.30 10.83 -1.86
N MET A 458 18.15 9.52 -1.61
CA MET A 458 17.64 8.57 -2.62
C MET A 458 16.12 8.67 -2.76
N PRO A 459 15.58 8.86 -3.98
CA PRO A 459 14.15 8.92 -4.22
C PRO A 459 13.43 7.65 -3.71
N GLY A 460 12.49 7.81 -2.77
CA GLY A 460 11.70 6.71 -2.21
C GLY A 460 12.26 6.08 -0.92
N ALA A 461 13.45 6.49 -0.43
CA ALA A 461 14.03 5.94 0.80
C ALA A 461 13.14 6.20 2.03
N GLU A 462 12.56 7.38 2.16
CA GLU A 462 11.65 7.69 3.26
C GLU A 462 10.37 6.84 3.21
N ARG A 463 9.81 6.65 2.00
CA ARG A 463 8.65 5.76 1.81
C ARG A 463 9.00 4.31 2.16
N SER A 464 10.18 3.85 1.78
CA SER A 464 10.67 2.51 2.13
C SER A 464 10.79 2.34 3.65
N PHE A 465 11.37 3.32 4.36
CA PHE A 465 11.45 3.33 5.82
C PHE A 465 10.06 3.22 6.47
N LEU A 466 9.09 4.02 6.01
CA LEU A 466 7.73 4.01 6.56
C LEU A 466 7.01 2.69 6.26
N SER A 467 7.11 2.16 5.02
CA SER A 467 6.52 0.87 4.66
C SER A 467 7.07 -0.27 5.51
N GLU A 468 8.38 -0.28 5.76
CA GLU A 468 9.03 -1.31 6.57
C GLU A 468 8.65 -1.21 8.05
N CYS A 469 8.56 0.00 8.60
CA CYS A 469 8.03 0.25 9.93
C CYS A 469 6.59 -0.22 10.09
N GLU A 470 5.74 0.08 9.12
CA GLU A 470 4.31 -0.25 9.15
C GLU A 470 4.08 -1.75 9.00
N ALA A 471 4.75 -2.39 8.03
CA ALA A 471 4.67 -3.83 7.83
C ALA A 471 5.10 -4.61 9.08
N LEU A 472 6.24 -4.26 9.66
CA LEU A 472 6.84 -5.01 10.76
C LEU A 472 6.26 -4.68 12.15
N ARG A 473 5.47 -3.61 12.28
CA ARG A 473 4.86 -3.21 13.56
C ARG A 473 3.89 -4.24 14.13
N SER A 474 3.14 -4.93 13.26
CA SER A 474 2.06 -5.86 13.64
C SER A 474 2.37 -7.32 13.34
N ILE A 475 3.53 -7.59 12.69
CA ILE A 475 3.89 -8.92 12.21
C ILE A 475 4.83 -9.59 13.21
N GLN A 476 4.41 -10.75 13.76
CA GLN A 476 5.23 -11.59 14.63
C GLN A 476 5.17 -13.04 14.15
N HIS A 477 6.25 -13.50 13.54
CA HIS A 477 6.38 -14.90 13.13
C HIS A 477 7.86 -15.31 13.21
N ARG A 478 8.14 -16.56 13.62
CA ARG A 478 9.50 -17.09 13.82
C ARG A 478 10.41 -17.02 12.60
N ASN A 479 9.82 -17.00 11.39
CA ASN A 479 10.54 -16.95 10.12
C ASN A 479 10.46 -15.57 9.44
N LEU A 480 10.11 -14.53 10.19
CA LEU A 480 10.15 -13.13 9.74
C LEU A 480 11.13 -12.34 10.60
N LEU A 481 11.87 -11.44 9.97
CA LEU A 481 12.92 -10.66 10.66
C LEU A 481 12.29 -9.68 11.65
N PRO A 482 12.51 -9.86 12.98
CA PRO A 482 11.92 -8.99 13.97
C PRO A 482 12.62 -7.65 14.00
N ILE A 483 11.83 -6.56 14.00
CA ILE A 483 12.34 -5.23 14.28
C ILE A 483 12.53 -5.06 15.80
N ILE A 484 13.72 -4.63 16.21
CA ILE A 484 14.02 -4.33 17.61
C ILE A 484 13.59 -2.92 17.95
N THR A 485 13.92 -1.96 17.08
CA THR A 485 13.50 -0.54 17.24
C THR A 485 13.69 0.24 15.94
N ALA A 486 13.06 1.41 15.88
CA ALA A 486 13.23 2.39 14.82
C ALA A 486 13.76 3.70 15.39
N CYS A 487 14.70 4.31 14.70
CA CYS A 487 15.27 5.61 15.06
C CYS A 487 14.93 6.62 13.96
N SER A 488 14.24 7.70 14.34
CA SER A 488 13.97 8.84 13.45
C SER A 488 14.32 10.11 14.25
N THR A 489 15.40 10.77 13.89
CA THR A 489 15.99 11.88 14.64
C THR A 489 16.82 12.75 13.69
N VAL A 490 17.64 13.64 14.26
CA VAL A 490 18.67 14.37 13.52
C VAL A 490 20.07 13.88 13.91
N ASP A 491 20.99 13.90 12.97
CA ASP A 491 22.40 13.60 13.22
C ASP A 491 23.12 14.75 13.92
N ASN A 492 24.42 14.60 14.20
CA ASN A 492 25.23 15.63 14.84
C ASN A 492 25.43 16.89 13.98
N SER A 493 25.10 16.84 12.69
CA SER A 493 25.19 17.94 11.73
C SER A 493 23.84 18.63 11.52
N GLY A 494 22.75 18.13 12.13
CA GLY A 494 21.40 18.67 12.01
C GLY A 494 20.59 18.08 10.84
N ASN A 495 21.13 17.09 10.11
CA ASN A 495 20.40 16.42 9.03
C ASN A 495 19.44 15.37 9.58
N VAL A 496 18.33 15.14 8.89
CA VAL A 496 17.37 14.08 9.25
C VAL A 496 18.04 12.71 9.13
N PHE A 497 17.97 11.92 10.20
CA PHE A 497 18.52 10.57 10.28
C PHE A 497 17.41 9.56 10.54
N LYS A 498 17.35 8.51 9.71
CA LYS A 498 16.39 7.40 9.84
C LYS A 498 17.12 6.07 9.78
N ALA A 499 16.86 5.21 10.77
CA ALA A 499 17.44 3.87 10.82
C ALA A 499 16.47 2.86 11.43
N LEU A 500 16.57 1.61 10.98
CA LEU A 500 15.89 0.46 11.57
C LEU A 500 16.92 -0.47 12.19
N VAL A 501 16.60 -1.02 13.34
CA VAL A 501 17.46 -1.91 14.10
C VAL A 501 16.82 -3.29 14.16
N TYR A 502 17.54 -4.29 13.68
CA TYR A 502 17.15 -5.69 13.61
C TYR A 502 18.09 -6.59 14.39
N GLU A 503 17.66 -7.79 14.66
CA GLU A 503 18.55 -8.86 15.10
C GLU A 503 19.57 -9.18 14.00
N PHE A 504 20.83 -9.35 14.38
CA PHE A 504 21.89 -9.66 13.41
C PHE A 504 21.85 -11.14 13.04
N MET A 505 21.83 -11.44 11.73
CA MET A 505 21.81 -12.80 11.19
C MET A 505 23.24 -13.22 10.79
N PRO A 506 23.91 -14.06 11.59
CA PRO A 506 25.35 -14.29 11.46
C PRO A 506 25.73 -15.09 10.22
N ASN A 507 24.83 -15.91 9.70
CA ASN A 507 25.09 -16.70 8.50
C ASN A 507 24.78 -15.95 7.19
N GLY A 508 24.42 -14.64 7.27
CA GLY A 508 24.17 -13.80 6.10
C GLY A 508 22.89 -14.18 5.37
N ASN A 509 22.89 -14.10 4.05
CA ASN A 509 21.72 -14.35 3.21
C ASN A 509 21.87 -15.59 2.32
N LEU A 510 20.75 -16.08 1.81
CA LEU A 510 20.69 -17.29 0.99
C LEU A 510 21.44 -17.14 -0.36
N ASP A 511 21.50 -15.92 -0.92
CA ASP A 511 22.20 -15.69 -2.20
C ASP A 511 23.70 -16.01 -2.09
N THR A 512 24.34 -15.65 -0.97
CA THR A 512 25.74 -15.96 -0.72
C THR A 512 26.01 -17.47 -0.59
N TRP A 513 25.04 -18.23 -0.04
CA TRP A 513 25.15 -19.68 0.09
C TRP A 513 24.91 -20.45 -1.20
N LEU A 514 24.15 -19.88 -2.14
CA LEU A 514 23.86 -20.50 -3.43
C LEU A 514 24.92 -20.15 -4.49
N HIS A 515 25.58 -18.99 -4.40
CA HIS A 515 26.36 -18.42 -5.50
C HIS A 515 27.75 -17.91 -5.09
N ASP A 516 28.25 -18.26 -3.89
CA ASP A 516 29.60 -17.86 -3.47
C ASP A 516 30.66 -18.48 -4.39
N LYS A 517 31.38 -17.63 -5.11
CA LYS A 517 32.55 -18.03 -5.90
C LYS A 517 33.81 -17.91 -5.04
N GLY A 518 33.85 -18.65 -3.92
CA GLY A 518 34.90 -18.53 -2.91
C GLY A 518 36.32 -18.50 -3.46
N ASP A 519 37.17 -17.64 -2.89
CA ASP A 519 38.63 -17.54 -3.10
C ASP A 519 39.39 -18.82 -2.59
N GLY A 520 38.87 -20.00 -2.90
CA GLY A 520 39.61 -21.27 -2.73
C GLY A 520 39.83 -21.80 -1.32
N LYS A 521 39.25 -21.19 -0.24
CA LYS A 521 39.53 -21.62 1.13
C LYS A 521 38.36 -22.20 1.95
N SER A 522 37.12 -22.02 1.53
CA SER A 522 35.95 -22.67 2.15
C SER A 522 34.71 -22.35 1.31
N THR A 523 34.27 -23.26 0.47
CA THR A 523 32.98 -23.13 -0.24
C THR A 523 31.86 -23.48 0.74
N LYS A 524 30.98 -22.50 0.99
CA LYS A 524 29.75 -22.72 1.78
C LYS A 524 28.72 -23.40 0.88
N HIS A 525 28.29 -24.61 1.23
CA HIS A 525 27.28 -25.34 0.47
C HIS A 525 26.08 -25.68 1.36
N LEU A 526 24.89 -25.61 0.77
CA LEU A 526 23.65 -26.07 1.39
C LEU A 526 23.29 -27.45 0.87
N GLY A 527 23.26 -28.43 1.75
CA GLY A 527 22.77 -29.76 1.44
C GLY A 527 21.26 -29.82 1.27
N LEU A 528 20.75 -30.92 0.71
CA LEU A 528 19.33 -31.09 0.37
C LEU A 528 18.42 -30.88 1.58
N ASN A 529 18.79 -31.42 2.75
CA ASN A 529 18.02 -31.24 3.99
C ASN A 529 17.88 -29.79 4.42
N GLN A 530 18.96 -29.01 4.27
CA GLN A 530 18.95 -27.59 4.61
C GLN A 530 18.08 -26.81 3.62
N ARG A 531 18.19 -27.07 2.30
CA ARG A 531 17.36 -26.43 1.27
C ARG A 531 15.88 -26.73 1.47
N ILE A 532 15.51 -27.98 1.81
CA ILE A 532 14.13 -28.32 2.17
C ILE A 532 13.67 -27.54 3.40
N SER A 533 14.51 -27.45 4.44
CA SER A 533 14.16 -26.72 5.68
C SER A 533 13.98 -25.24 5.43
N ILE A 534 14.83 -24.62 4.61
CA ILE A 534 14.70 -23.22 4.17
C ILE A 534 13.39 -23.03 3.40
N ALA A 535 13.05 -23.94 2.46
CA ALA A 535 11.80 -23.88 1.71
C ALA A 535 10.56 -23.96 2.62
N VAL A 536 10.59 -24.81 3.65
CA VAL A 536 9.52 -24.87 4.68
C VAL A 536 9.40 -23.56 5.43
N ASN A 537 10.52 -23.02 5.93
CA ASN A 537 10.52 -21.77 6.70
C ASN A 537 9.94 -20.60 5.89
N LEU A 538 10.29 -20.52 4.61
CA LEU A 538 9.77 -19.48 3.71
C LEU A 538 8.28 -19.68 3.39
N ALA A 539 7.85 -20.92 3.17
CA ALA A 539 6.45 -21.24 2.91
C ALA A 539 5.58 -20.89 4.13
N ASP A 540 6.04 -21.23 5.36
CA ASP A 540 5.36 -20.88 6.62
C ASP A 540 5.30 -19.35 6.81
N ALA A 541 6.39 -18.62 6.50
CA ALA A 541 6.43 -17.15 6.60
C ALA A 541 5.43 -16.48 5.64
N LEU A 542 5.40 -16.93 4.38
CA LEU A 542 4.50 -16.38 3.37
C LEU A 542 3.04 -16.78 3.60
N ASP A 543 2.78 -18.00 4.09
CA ASP A 543 1.42 -18.42 4.46
C ASP A 543 0.87 -17.53 5.58
N TYR A 544 1.69 -17.28 6.61
CA TYR A 544 1.35 -16.34 7.68
C TYR A 544 1.09 -14.91 7.15
N LEU A 545 1.95 -14.38 6.27
CA LEU A 545 1.76 -13.03 5.69
C LEU A 545 0.49 -12.92 4.85
N HIS A 546 0.11 -13.98 4.13
CA HIS A 546 -1.03 -13.97 3.23
C HIS A 546 -2.37 -14.24 3.93
N HIS A 547 -2.38 -15.02 5.01
CA HIS A 547 -3.62 -15.54 5.58
C HIS A 547 -3.81 -15.25 7.08
N ASP A 548 -2.73 -15.26 7.89
CA ASP A 548 -2.81 -15.29 9.35
C ASP A 548 -2.34 -13.99 10.02
N CYS A 549 -1.65 -13.10 9.32
CA CYS A 549 -1.39 -11.76 9.84
C CYS A 549 -2.66 -10.90 9.72
N GLY A 550 -3.00 -10.13 10.73
CA GLY A 550 -4.25 -9.35 10.83
C GLY A 550 -4.61 -8.48 9.60
N ARG A 551 -3.65 -8.25 8.70
CA ARG A 551 -3.81 -7.69 7.36
C ARG A 551 -2.98 -8.53 6.39
N PRO A 552 -3.61 -9.19 5.41
CA PRO A 552 -2.85 -9.88 4.36
C PRO A 552 -1.81 -8.96 3.74
N THR A 553 -0.55 -9.36 3.89
CA THR A 553 0.60 -8.55 3.46
C THR A 553 1.30 -9.24 2.31
N ILE A 554 1.58 -8.49 1.25
CA ILE A 554 2.30 -8.93 0.06
C ILE A 554 3.74 -8.41 0.19
N HIS A 555 4.73 -9.29 0.10
CA HIS A 555 6.14 -8.93 0.27
C HIS A 555 6.70 -8.13 -0.91
N CYS A 556 6.34 -8.50 -2.13
CA CYS A 556 6.70 -7.87 -3.41
C CYS A 556 8.19 -7.96 -3.83
N ASP A 557 9.12 -8.37 -2.97
CA ASP A 557 10.55 -8.51 -3.33
C ASP A 557 11.18 -9.78 -2.77
N LEU A 558 10.51 -10.91 -2.95
CA LEU A 558 11.05 -12.21 -2.53
C LEU A 558 12.19 -12.64 -3.46
N LYS A 559 13.39 -12.78 -2.88
CA LYS A 559 14.64 -13.20 -3.56
C LYS A 559 15.65 -13.72 -2.55
N PRO A 560 16.67 -14.49 -2.96
CA PRO A 560 17.64 -15.06 -2.03
C PRO A 560 18.39 -14.05 -1.15
N SER A 561 18.67 -12.84 -1.63
CA SER A 561 19.37 -11.82 -0.84
C SER A 561 18.52 -11.23 0.31
N ASN A 562 17.20 -11.39 0.28
CA ASN A 562 16.27 -10.95 1.33
C ASN A 562 15.91 -12.10 2.30
N ILE A 563 16.46 -13.29 2.08
CA ILE A 563 16.29 -14.46 2.94
C ILE A 563 17.56 -14.62 3.78
N LEU A 564 17.45 -14.31 5.05
CA LEU A 564 18.58 -14.33 6.00
C LEU A 564 18.62 -15.66 6.75
N LEU A 565 19.81 -16.05 7.21
CA LEU A 565 20.03 -17.29 7.96
C LEU A 565 20.56 -16.97 9.34
N ASN A 566 19.85 -17.46 10.37
CA ASN A 566 20.26 -17.30 11.76
C ASN A 566 21.36 -18.31 12.16
N ASP A 567 21.75 -18.33 13.44
CA ASP A 567 22.78 -19.25 13.96
C ASP A 567 22.49 -20.72 13.67
N ASP A 568 21.22 -21.13 13.70
CA ASP A 568 20.77 -22.52 13.48
C ASP A 568 20.50 -22.83 11.99
N MET A 569 20.88 -21.96 11.06
CA MET A 569 20.56 -22.07 9.64
C MET A 569 19.04 -22.04 9.34
N THR A 570 18.24 -21.50 10.25
CA THR A 570 16.80 -21.26 10.02
C THR A 570 16.64 -20.03 9.14
N ALA A 571 15.83 -20.14 8.09
CA ALA A 571 15.55 -19.02 7.20
C ALA A 571 14.57 -18.02 7.83
N VAL A 572 14.91 -16.75 7.68
CA VAL A 572 14.16 -15.59 8.17
C VAL A 572 14.02 -14.60 7.02
N LEU A 573 12.79 -14.28 6.65
CA LEU A 573 12.48 -13.34 5.57
C LEU A 573 12.57 -11.90 6.08
N GLY A 574 13.27 -11.04 5.36
CA GLY A 574 13.48 -9.63 5.69
C GLY A 574 13.27 -8.71 4.48
N ASP A 575 13.55 -7.42 4.66
CA ASP A 575 13.43 -6.33 3.68
C ASP A 575 11.99 -6.09 3.17
N PHE A 576 11.17 -5.51 4.03
CA PHE A 576 9.78 -5.13 3.75
C PHE A 576 9.65 -3.72 3.13
N GLY A 577 10.73 -3.16 2.57
CA GLY A 577 10.79 -1.79 2.06
C GLY A 577 9.81 -1.47 0.93
N ILE A 578 9.29 -2.49 0.23
CA ILE A 578 8.25 -2.34 -0.80
C ILE A 578 7.03 -3.23 -0.57
N ALA A 579 6.88 -3.80 0.63
CA ALA A 579 5.74 -4.61 1.01
C ALA A 579 4.42 -3.81 0.92
N ARG A 580 3.31 -4.49 0.65
CA ARG A 580 1.98 -3.89 0.51
C ARG A 580 0.92 -4.70 1.23
N PHE A 581 -0.08 -4.01 1.75
CA PHE A 581 -1.26 -4.66 2.29
C PHE A 581 -2.25 -5.02 1.17
N TYR A 582 -2.81 -6.22 1.21
CA TYR A 582 -3.71 -6.73 0.16
C TYR A 582 -4.98 -5.88 -0.02
N LEU A 583 -5.49 -5.27 1.03
CA LEU A 583 -6.67 -4.39 0.99
C LEU A 583 -6.42 -3.08 0.24
N ASP A 584 -5.18 -2.60 0.19
CA ASP A 584 -4.83 -1.43 -0.61
C ASP A 584 -4.92 -1.72 -2.12
N SER A 585 -4.91 -3.01 -2.51
CA SER A 585 -5.08 -3.45 -3.89
C SER A 585 -6.54 -3.63 -4.32
N ILE A 586 -7.47 -3.84 -3.38
CA ILE A 586 -8.89 -4.09 -3.68
C ILE A 586 -9.71 -2.79 -3.66
N SER A 587 -9.41 -1.85 -2.77
CA SER A 587 -10.15 -0.58 -2.62
C SER A 587 -9.93 0.41 -3.76
N SER A 588 -8.98 0.16 -4.65
CA SER A 588 -8.68 0.99 -5.81
C SER A 588 -9.30 0.49 -7.12
N SER A 589 -10.50 -0.12 -7.05
CA SER A 589 -11.23 -0.55 -8.27
C SER A 589 -11.74 0.61 -9.14
N THR A 590 -11.43 1.86 -8.81
CA THR A 590 -11.80 3.05 -9.59
C THR A 590 -10.65 4.05 -9.82
N CYS A 591 -9.44 3.75 -9.35
CA CYS A 591 -8.28 4.61 -9.64
C CYS A 591 -7.35 3.92 -10.63
N SER A 592 -7.31 4.52 -11.83
CA SER A 592 -6.36 4.34 -12.91
C SER A 592 -4.93 4.08 -12.40
N SER A 593 -4.28 3.16 -13.09
CA SER A 593 -2.85 2.91 -13.09
C SER A 593 -2.01 4.20 -13.03
N SER A 594 -1.75 4.73 -11.83
CA SER A 594 -0.51 5.47 -11.67
C SER A 594 0.61 4.50 -12.03
N SER A 595 1.56 4.92 -12.83
CA SER A 595 2.76 4.19 -13.25
C SER A 595 3.38 3.52 -12.02
N ILE A 596 2.93 2.32 -11.73
CA ILE A 596 3.64 1.41 -10.84
C ILE A 596 4.83 1.01 -11.67
N GLY A 597 5.93 1.75 -11.54
CA GLY A 597 7.22 1.25 -11.98
C GLY A 597 7.31 -0.17 -11.43
N ILE A 598 7.63 -1.13 -12.29
CA ILE A 598 7.77 -2.53 -11.92
C ILE A 598 8.65 -2.57 -10.68
N LYS A 599 8.04 -2.76 -9.49
CA LYS A 599 8.76 -2.83 -8.22
C LYS A 599 9.04 -4.29 -7.93
N GLY A 600 10.28 -4.60 -7.64
CA GLY A 600 10.78 -5.93 -7.40
C GLY A 600 12.06 -6.20 -8.18
N THR A 601 12.66 -7.34 -7.97
CA THR A 601 13.94 -7.72 -8.58
C THR A 601 13.73 -8.49 -9.89
N ILE A 602 14.36 -8.04 -10.97
CA ILE A 602 14.29 -8.69 -12.30
C ILE A 602 14.63 -10.18 -12.19
N GLY A 603 13.79 -11.01 -12.80
CA GLY A 603 13.89 -12.45 -12.74
C GLY A 603 12.94 -13.10 -11.73
N TYR A 604 12.55 -12.39 -10.66
CA TYR A 604 11.63 -12.89 -9.63
C TYR A 604 10.24 -12.26 -9.72
N ILE A 605 10.08 -11.22 -10.51
CA ILE A 605 8.81 -10.48 -10.69
C ILE A 605 7.83 -11.32 -11.48
N ALA A 606 6.61 -11.45 -10.98
CA ALA A 606 5.53 -12.16 -11.64
C ALA A 606 5.15 -11.48 -12.99
N PRO A 607 4.87 -12.25 -14.05
CA PRO A 607 4.66 -11.71 -15.41
C PRO A 607 3.48 -10.74 -15.50
N GLU A 608 2.44 -10.92 -14.71
CA GLU A 608 1.29 -10.01 -14.67
C GLU A 608 1.66 -8.58 -14.25
N TYR A 609 2.75 -8.40 -13.50
CA TYR A 609 3.20 -7.05 -13.10
C TYR A 609 3.80 -6.27 -14.27
N ALA A 610 4.41 -6.96 -15.24
CA ALA A 610 4.92 -6.35 -16.47
C ALA A 610 3.79 -5.81 -17.37
N GLY A 611 2.59 -6.43 -17.28
CA GLY A 611 1.37 -5.99 -17.96
C GLY A 611 0.59 -4.89 -17.20
N GLY A 612 1.15 -4.30 -16.13
CA GLY A 612 0.46 -3.31 -15.29
C GLY A 612 -0.47 -3.94 -14.25
N GLY A 613 -0.35 -5.24 -14.00
CA GLY A 613 -1.08 -5.95 -12.95
C GLY A 613 -0.69 -5.43 -11.56
N ARG A 614 -1.65 -5.47 -10.63
CA ARG A 614 -1.45 -5.03 -9.24
C ARG A 614 -0.71 -6.10 -8.44
N PRO A 615 0.08 -5.70 -7.43
CA PRO A 615 0.65 -6.64 -6.47
C PRO A 615 -0.44 -7.50 -5.84
N SER A 616 -0.20 -8.81 -5.79
CA SER A 616 -1.12 -9.79 -5.23
C SER A 616 -0.34 -10.89 -4.51
N THR A 617 -0.99 -11.63 -3.62
CA THR A 617 -0.41 -12.79 -2.95
C THR A 617 0.09 -13.83 -3.96
N TYR A 618 -0.55 -13.93 -5.12
CA TYR A 618 -0.09 -14.80 -6.21
C TYR A 618 1.24 -14.34 -6.84
N GLY A 619 1.60 -13.06 -6.73
CA GLY A 619 2.91 -12.57 -7.14
C GLY A 619 4.03 -13.09 -6.24
N ASP A 620 3.82 -13.09 -4.92
CA ASP A 620 4.78 -13.68 -3.97
C ASP A 620 4.89 -15.21 -4.17
N VAL A 621 3.77 -15.89 -4.48
CA VAL A 621 3.79 -17.31 -4.84
C VAL A 621 4.68 -17.56 -6.06
N TYR A 622 4.57 -16.73 -7.10
CA TYR A 622 5.44 -16.82 -8.27
C TYR A 622 6.91 -16.63 -7.88
N SER A 623 7.22 -15.58 -7.13
CA SER A 623 8.59 -15.31 -6.67
C SER A 623 9.14 -16.44 -5.81
N PHE A 624 8.31 -17.05 -4.95
CA PHE A 624 8.67 -18.25 -4.19
C PHE A 624 9.01 -19.43 -5.11
N GLY A 625 8.21 -19.64 -6.15
CA GLY A 625 8.49 -20.67 -7.17
C GLY A 625 9.86 -20.47 -7.81
N ILE A 626 10.20 -19.24 -8.21
CA ILE A 626 11.51 -18.92 -8.80
C ILE A 626 12.65 -19.15 -7.80
N VAL A 627 12.50 -18.71 -6.54
CA VAL A 627 13.50 -18.96 -5.49
C VAL A 627 13.70 -20.46 -5.28
N LEU A 628 12.62 -21.26 -5.29
CA LEU A 628 12.71 -22.70 -5.13
C LEU A 628 13.41 -23.37 -6.34
N LEU A 629 13.14 -22.92 -7.59
CA LEU A 629 13.87 -23.35 -8.77
C LEU A 629 15.36 -23.02 -8.66
N GLU A 630 15.69 -21.80 -8.25
CA GLU A 630 17.09 -21.38 -8.05
C GLU A 630 17.78 -22.23 -6.99
N MET A 631 17.11 -22.46 -5.86
CA MET A 631 17.64 -23.35 -4.80
C MET A 631 17.92 -24.78 -5.28
N MET A 632 17.11 -25.29 -6.20
CA MET A 632 17.30 -26.66 -6.70
C MET A 632 18.32 -26.76 -7.84
N THR A 633 18.40 -25.72 -8.68
CA THR A 633 19.28 -25.73 -9.87
C THR A 633 20.63 -25.10 -9.65
N GLY A 634 20.82 -24.30 -8.57
CA GLY A 634 22.01 -23.49 -8.36
C GLY A 634 22.20 -22.37 -9.38
N LYS A 635 21.18 -22.05 -10.21
CA LYS A 635 21.23 -21.05 -11.29
C LYS A 635 20.32 -19.87 -10.96
N ARG A 636 20.84 -18.64 -11.10
CA ARG A 636 20.00 -17.43 -11.00
C ARG A 636 19.03 -17.35 -12.18
N PRO A 637 17.81 -16.81 -12.00
CA PRO A 637 16.87 -16.62 -13.11
C PRO A 637 17.41 -15.69 -14.21
N THR A 638 18.42 -14.87 -13.90
CA THR A 638 19.11 -13.95 -14.81
C THR A 638 20.45 -14.51 -15.33
N ASP A 639 20.74 -15.80 -15.11
CA ASP A 639 22.00 -16.41 -15.51
C ASP A 639 22.18 -16.32 -17.02
N PRO A 640 23.41 -16.01 -17.53
CA PRO A 640 23.74 -15.98 -18.96
C PRO A 640 23.47 -17.28 -19.71
N VAL A 641 23.31 -18.40 -19.03
CA VAL A 641 22.93 -19.69 -19.63
C VAL A 641 21.50 -19.63 -20.21
N PHE A 642 20.65 -18.77 -19.69
CA PHE A 642 19.29 -18.55 -20.17
C PHE A 642 19.26 -17.49 -21.29
N LYS A 643 19.64 -17.89 -22.51
CA LYS A 643 19.64 -17.07 -23.74
C LYS A 643 18.50 -17.49 -24.67
N GLU A 644 18.16 -16.60 -25.62
CA GLU A 644 17.24 -16.88 -26.73
C GLU A 644 15.83 -17.36 -26.33
N GLY A 645 15.25 -16.77 -25.28
CA GLY A 645 13.88 -17.06 -24.86
C GLY A 645 13.75 -18.25 -23.91
N VAL A 646 14.85 -18.90 -23.54
CA VAL A 646 14.89 -19.91 -22.47
C VAL A 646 14.98 -19.20 -21.12
N ASN A 647 14.11 -19.53 -20.18
CA ASN A 647 14.17 -19.08 -18.79
C ASN A 647 14.30 -20.28 -17.84
N ILE A 648 14.52 -20.02 -16.55
CA ILE A 648 14.71 -21.08 -15.55
C ILE A 648 13.51 -22.05 -15.49
N ILE A 649 12.28 -21.57 -15.71
CA ILE A 649 11.05 -22.38 -15.71
C ILE A 649 11.10 -23.37 -16.89
N ASN A 650 11.29 -22.85 -18.10
CA ASN A 650 11.35 -23.67 -19.32
C ASN A 650 12.52 -24.66 -19.25
N PHE A 651 13.68 -24.23 -18.70
CA PHE A 651 14.84 -25.10 -18.50
C PHE A 651 14.51 -26.30 -17.61
N VAL A 652 13.84 -26.08 -16.48
CA VAL A 652 13.47 -27.18 -15.58
C VAL A 652 12.34 -28.02 -16.20
N GLN A 653 11.37 -27.38 -16.85
CA GLN A 653 10.23 -28.06 -17.45
C GLN A 653 10.64 -29.02 -18.58
N SER A 654 11.63 -28.65 -19.40
CA SER A 654 12.15 -29.49 -20.48
C SER A 654 12.95 -30.70 -19.96
N ASN A 655 13.50 -30.64 -18.75
CA ASN A 655 14.28 -31.71 -18.14
C ASN A 655 13.43 -32.66 -17.27
N LEU A 656 12.16 -32.33 -17.00
CA LEU A 656 11.25 -33.19 -16.24
C LEU A 656 10.41 -34.08 -17.18
N PRO A 657 10.11 -35.33 -16.81
CA PRO A 657 10.62 -36.09 -15.65
C PRO A 657 11.91 -36.88 -15.94
N HIS A 658 12.39 -36.96 -17.18
CA HIS A 658 13.36 -37.97 -17.60
C HIS A 658 14.84 -37.59 -17.38
N GLN A 659 15.15 -36.27 -17.27
CA GLN A 659 16.52 -35.77 -17.14
C GLN A 659 16.69 -34.83 -15.92
N VAL A 660 16.04 -35.14 -14.81
CA VAL A 660 16.02 -34.30 -13.61
C VAL A 660 17.41 -33.91 -13.13
N PHE A 661 18.34 -34.86 -13.15
CA PHE A 661 19.72 -34.64 -12.72
C PHE A 661 20.49 -33.62 -13.57
N ALA A 662 20.12 -33.43 -14.84
CA ALA A 662 20.70 -32.39 -15.68
C ALA A 662 20.28 -30.96 -15.26
N ALA A 663 19.17 -30.83 -14.56
CA ALA A 663 18.65 -29.55 -14.05
C ALA A 663 19.08 -29.24 -12.61
N ILE A 664 19.56 -30.21 -11.84
CA ILE A 664 19.89 -30.05 -10.42
C ILE A 664 21.32 -29.51 -10.21
N ASP A 665 21.49 -28.72 -9.16
CA ASP A 665 22.79 -28.25 -8.68
C ASP A 665 23.76 -29.41 -8.44
N HIS A 666 24.97 -29.32 -8.98
CA HIS A 666 25.98 -30.38 -8.89
C HIS A 666 26.37 -30.71 -7.45
N HIS A 667 26.37 -29.73 -6.53
CA HIS A 667 26.63 -30.00 -5.11
C HIS A 667 25.56 -30.88 -4.44
N LEU A 668 24.30 -30.78 -4.90
CA LEU A 668 23.25 -31.71 -4.46
C LEU A 668 23.43 -33.11 -5.07
N LEU A 669 24.02 -33.19 -6.27
CA LEU A 669 24.31 -34.48 -6.90
C LEU A 669 25.45 -35.22 -6.20
N GLU A 670 26.49 -34.50 -5.74
CA GLU A 670 27.60 -35.08 -4.96
C GLU A 670 27.10 -35.70 -3.66
N GLU A 671 26.11 -35.12 -2.98
CA GLU A 671 25.48 -35.70 -1.79
C GLU A 671 24.68 -36.99 -2.09
N CYS A 672 24.25 -37.18 -3.32
CA CYS A 672 23.43 -38.31 -3.71
C CYS A 672 24.25 -39.62 -3.95
N GLY A 673 25.61 -39.52 -4.00
CA GLY A 673 26.51 -40.65 -4.31
C GLY A 673 26.45 -41.11 -5.75
N ASP A 674 27.35 -42.03 -6.19
CA ASP A 674 27.45 -42.59 -7.52
C ASP A 674 26.14 -43.35 -7.94
N LEU A 675 25.19 -42.60 -8.46
CA LEU A 675 23.97 -43.13 -9.07
C LEU A 675 24.26 -43.46 -10.54
N SER A 676 24.78 -44.66 -10.80
CA SER A 676 24.89 -45.16 -12.17
C SER A 676 23.50 -45.30 -12.82
N GLU A 677 23.34 -44.74 -14.01
CA GLU A 677 22.10 -44.40 -14.73
C GLU A 677 21.08 -45.53 -15.04
N ALA A 678 21.34 -46.76 -14.65
CA ALA A 678 20.60 -47.87 -15.34
C ALA A 678 19.56 -48.64 -14.52
N SER A 679 19.45 -48.48 -13.17
CA SER A 679 18.59 -49.45 -12.47
C SER A 679 17.69 -48.96 -11.33
N MET A 680 17.62 -47.69 -10.98
CA MET A 680 16.90 -47.25 -9.76
C MET A 680 16.10 -45.95 -9.83
N VAL A 681 15.63 -45.49 -10.96
CA VAL A 681 14.97 -44.18 -11.11
C VAL A 681 13.58 -44.09 -10.42
N SER A 682 12.89 -45.19 -10.20
CA SER A 682 11.52 -45.19 -9.65
C SER A 682 11.46 -45.36 -8.10
N GLU A 683 12.48 -45.90 -7.45
CA GLU A 683 12.44 -46.25 -6.03
C GLU A 683 13.30 -45.33 -5.13
N ASN A 684 14.09 -44.43 -5.70
CA ASN A 684 14.97 -43.55 -4.90
C ASN A 684 14.19 -42.39 -4.30
N ALA A 685 14.05 -42.36 -2.97
CA ALA A 685 13.33 -41.31 -2.24
C ALA A 685 13.91 -39.90 -2.44
N ILE A 686 15.22 -39.77 -2.69
CA ILE A 686 15.85 -38.48 -3.00
C ILE A 686 15.36 -37.98 -4.36
N TYR A 687 15.32 -38.84 -5.37
CA TYR A 687 14.80 -38.50 -6.69
C TYR A 687 13.34 -38.07 -6.63
N GLN A 688 12.51 -38.79 -5.90
CA GLN A 688 11.08 -38.42 -5.72
C GLN A 688 10.93 -37.09 -4.97
N CYS A 689 11.79 -36.84 -3.99
CA CYS A 689 11.83 -35.58 -3.27
C CYS A 689 12.20 -34.41 -4.20
N LEU A 690 13.27 -34.54 -5.01
CA LEU A 690 13.70 -33.51 -5.97
C LEU A 690 12.61 -33.23 -7.02
N VAL A 691 12.03 -34.28 -7.62
CA VAL A 691 10.92 -34.16 -8.57
C VAL A 691 9.74 -33.45 -7.96
N SER A 692 9.38 -33.80 -6.73
CA SER A 692 8.23 -33.19 -6.03
C SER A 692 8.47 -31.71 -5.73
N LEU A 693 9.68 -31.33 -5.30
CA LEU A 693 10.07 -29.92 -5.08
C LEU A 693 10.02 -29.12 -6.38
N LEU A 694 10.58 -29.66 -7.48
CA LEU A 694 10.53 -28.99 -8.78
C LEU A 694 9.10 -28.85 -9.31
N ARG A 695 8.24 -29.84 -9.10
CA ARG A 695 6.81 -29.75 -9.47
C ARG A 695 6.06 -28.69 -8.67
N VAL A 696 6.31 -28.58 -7.36
CA VAL A 696 5.74 -27.48 -6.55
C VAL A 696 6.24 -26.14 -7.07
N ALA A 697 7.54 -25.99 -7.34
CA ALA A 697 8.11 -24.76 -7.87
C ALA A 697 7.47 -24.35 -9.20
N LEU A 698 7.31 -25.29 -10.13
CA LEU A 698 6.64 -25.05 -11.42
C LEU A 698 5.16 -24.67 -11.25
N SER A 699 4.45 -25.33 -10.31
CA SER A 699 3.05 -24.99 -10.03
C SER A 699 2.91 -23.58 -9.41
N CYS A 700 3.91 -23.11 -8.68
CA CYS A 700 3.97 -21.72 -8.19
C CYS A 700 4.29 -20.73 -9.31
N SER A 701 5.08 -21.14 -10.31
CA SER A 701 5.59 -20.26 -11.36
C SER A 701 4.74 -20.24 -12.63
N CYS A 702 3.48 -20.72 -12.58
CA CYS A 702 2.55 -20.63 -13.71
C CYS A 702 2.38 -19.19 -14.19
N PRO A 703 2.32 -18.95 -15.53
CA PRO A 703 2.13 -17.60 -16.05
C PRO A 703 0.85 -16.92 -15.57
N LEU A 704 -0.26 -17.64 -15.48
CA LEU A 704 -1.55 -17.12 -15.05
C LEU A 704 -1.69 -17.22 -13.52
N PRO A 705 -2.01 -16.13 -12.82
CA PRO A 705 -2.12 -16.11 -11.35
C PRO A 705 -3.12 -17.11 -10.77
N ASN A 706 -4.26 -17.30 -11.44
CA ASN A 706 -5.33 -18.21 -11.02
C ASN A 706 -5.00 -19.71 -11.19
N GLU A 707 -3.95 -20.05 -11.89
CA GLU A 707 -3.45 -21.43 -12.06
C GLU A 707 -2.39 -21.78 -10.99
N ARG A 708 -1.90 -20.79 -10.24
CA ARG A 708 -0.94 -20.99 -9.15
C ARG A 708 -1.63 -21.54 -7.91
N LEU A 709 -0.91 -22.34 -7.16
CA LEU A 709 -1.32 -22.72 -5.80
C LEU A 709 -1.35 -21.46 -4.90
N ASN A 710 -2.19 -21.46 -3.86
CA ASN A 710 -2.03 -20.47 -2.77
C ASN A 710 -0.96 -20.92 -1.76
N MET A 711 -0.44 -19.99 -0.93
CA MET A 711 0.66 -20.32 -0.01
C MET A 711 0.32 -21.41 1.00
N LYS A 712 -0.90 -21.52 1.45
CA LYS A 712 -1.36 -22.59 2.34
C LYS A 712 -1.22 -23.98 1.70
N GLN A 713 -1.60 -24.10 0.43
CA GLN A 713 -1.41 -25.34 -0.32
C GLN A 713 0.07 -25.65 -0.56
N VAL A 714 0.86 -24.61 -0.86
CA VAL A 714 2.31 -24.73 -1.04
C VAL A 714 2.98 -25.20 0.23
N ALA A 715 2.71 -24.55 1.38
CA ALA A 715 3.25 -24.93 2.67
C ALA A 715 2.92 -26.40 3.01
N THR A 716 1.66 -26.82 2.85
CA THR A 716 1.24 -28.20 3.08
C THR A 716 2.09 -29.18 2.26
N LYS A 717 2.24 -28.94 0.94
CA LYS A 717 3.01 -29.83 0.06
C LYS A 717 4.50 -29.88 0.42
N ILE A 718 5.10 -28.76 0.78
CA ILE A 718 6.52 -28.70 1.18
C ILE A 718 6.72 -29.46 2.50
N HIS A 719 5.81 -29.34 3.46
CA HIS A 719 5.83 -30.09 4.71
C HIS A 719 5.70 -31.61 4.47
N GLU A 720 4.82 -32.05 3.58
CA GLU A 720 4.69 -33.46 3.18
C GLU A 720 5.98 -33.99 2.58
N ILE A 721 6.63 -33.22 1.69
CA ILE A 721 7.92 -33.58 1.08
C ILE A 721 9.01 -33.72 2.16
N LYS A 722 9.09 -32.75 3.09
CA LYS A 722 10.05 -32.81 4.21
C LYS A 722 9.83 -34.06 5.07
N THR A 723 8.58 -34.34 5.43
CA THR A 723 8.24 -35.51 6.25
C THR A 723 8.62 -36.81 5.57
N SER A 724 8.32 -36.94 4.27
CA SER A 724 8.68 -38.13 3.48
C SER A 724 10.19 -38.30 3.36
N TYR A 725 10.92 -37.21 3.14
CA TYR A 725 12.39 -37.22 3.10
C TYR A 725 13.01 -37.64 4.44
N LEU A 726 12.54 -37.09 5.55
CA LEU A 726 13.03 -37.43 6.89
C LEU A 726 12.72 -38.87 7.28
N ALA A 727 11.51 -39.37 6.96
CA ALA A 727 11.13 -40.77 7.19
C ALA A 727 12.02 -41.76 6.43
N TRP A 728 12.46 -41.38 5.23
CA TRP A 728 13.44 -42.19 4.47
C TRP A 728 14.84 -42.11 5.11
N LYS A 729 15.28 -40.90 5.49
CA LYS A 729 16.59 -40.69 6.08
C LYS A 729 16.80 -41.44 7.42
N THR A 730 15.74 -41.62 8.21
CA THR A 730 15.79 -42.36 9.49
C THR A 730 15.78 -43.89 9.29
N LYS A 731 15.40 -44.38 8.08
CA LYS A 731 15.42 -45.81 7.76
C LYS A 731 16.77 -46.29 7.19
N LYS A 732 17.63 -45.34 6.85
CA LYS A 732 19.00 -45.60 6.33
C LYS A 732 20.04 -45.37 7.46
#